data_00a18ea28b306bdf08936ddf834464d8
#
_entry.id   00a18ea28b306bdf08936ddf834464d8
#
_cell.length_a   1.000
_cell.length_b   1.000
_cell.length_c   1.000
_cell.angle_alpha   90.00
_cell.angle_beta   90.00
_cell.angle_gamma   90.00
#
_symmetry.space_group_name_H-M   'P 1'
#
loop_
_entity.id
_entity.type
_entity.pdbx_description
1 polymer ?
#
loop_
_entity_poly.entity_id
_entity_poly.type
_entity_poly.pdbx_seq_one_letter_code
_entity_poly.pdbx_strand_id
1 'polypeptide(L)'
;MALGQLASLGFASNVLKQDIMDKMKKAEEKDKVEPYTKKVEENTTKQKDLTEIKTKLLTFQTAVSSLADATAFAKRKVVGSITENPPASLTANSGVSLQSMKVNVTQIAQKDVYQSKGLTNDSGYVNANLTKATDLTFFSNGKEYTVSVDKNMTYKDLADKINAASGGEIVAKIVNTGEKNTPYRLTLTSKETGEDHAISFYAGKKDGNGKYTESNESKEIFKNLGWELDTTGGTIDPAKDKKGYGIKDNATDPLHIQKAQNAEFTLDGIKMIRSSNTITDLGVGLTLTLNKTGEINFDVQQDNEAVTKTMQELVDAYNNLVSNLNAATDYNSETGTKGTLQGVTEVNSIRSSITSILFDSQSIDGTVEDKNGNKVKTKVMLSMQDFGLSLTDSGSLSFDSSKFEKKVKENPDLTESFFSNITKYEDINHTGDLIKEGSLKQYVGTGTNNGLEFKQGEFTIVYNNQSYDISKARDGSTFKLTGATEQEMLQNLATHINSLGIEGLSVKVEAYDKNNQKGWELKIKGDGGSNFSIKGNKDFLKKFGLSETNITAKPVEGKGVFSKLKSTLQGMTGTKGSLTKYDESLTNDTKTLNKAKESAQKAIDTKYDSMANQWLQYESILNKLNQQLNTVTNMINAANNSNN
;
A
#
# COMPACT_ATOMS: atom_id res chain seq x y z
N MET A 1 -9.81 -35.78 -55.68
CA MET A 1 -9.66 -36.31 -57.08
C MET A 1 -8.29 -35.89 -57.63
N ALA A 2 -7.61 -36.79 -58.44
CA ALA A 2 -6.37 -36.43 -59.05
C ALA A 2 -6.60 -35.33 -60.13
N LEU A 3 -5.82 -34.26 -60.07
CA LEU A 3 -5.90 -33.12 -61.00
C LEU A 3 -5.98 -33.50 -62.51
N GLY A 4 -5.46 -34.68 -62.90
CA GLY A 4 -5.47 -35.16 -64.25
C GLY A 4 -6.83 -35.70 -64.78
N GLN A 5 -7.76 -36.08 -63.91
CA GLN A 5 -9.07 -36.57 -64.30
C GLN A 5 -10.08 -35.44 -64.60
N LEU A 6 -9.95 -34.30 -63.93
CA LEU A 6 -10.78 -33.11 -64.15
C LEU A 6 -10.43 -32.40 -65.50
N ALA A 7 -9.18 -32.50 -65.94
CA ALA A 7 -8.74 -31.88 -67.18
C ALA A 7 -9.38 -32.53 -68.47
N SER A 8 -10.02 -33.69 -68.33
CA SER A 8 -10.70 -34.38 -69.42
C SER A 8 -12.20 -34.04 -69.60
N LEU A 9 -12.76 -33.23 -68.72
CA LEU A 9 -14.15 -32.79 -68.76
C LEU A 9 -14.43 -31.91 -70.00
N GLY A 10 -15.38 -32.30 -70.79
CA GLY A 10 -15.75 -31.59 -72.02
C GLY A 10 -14.96 -31.94 -73.25
N PHE A 11 -13.99 -32.88 -73.15
CA PHE A 11 -13.09 -33.20 -74.27
C PHE A 11 -13.80 -33.94 -75.40
N ALA A 12 -14.87 -34.71 -75.11
CA ALA A 12 -15.64 -35.45 -76.10
C ALA A 12 -16.95 -34.78 -76.49
N SER A 13 -17.63 -34.12 -75.51
CA SER A 13 -18.94 -33.52 -75.73
C SER A 13 -18.90 -32.02 -76.01
N ASN A 14 -17.87 -31.32 -75.53
CA ASN A 14 -17.73 -29.86 -75.52
C ASN A 14 -18.93 -29.14 -74.81
N VAL A 15 -19.72 -29.86 -74.01
CA VAL A 15 -20.97 -29.37 -73.39
C VAL A 15 -20.73 -28.86 -71.96
N LEU A 16 -20.00 -29.63 -71.13
CA LEU A 16 -19.70 -29.22 -69.76
C LEU A 16 -18.18 -29.13 -69.58
N LYS A 17 -17.69 -27.90 -69.53
CA LYS A 17 -16.26 -27.62 -69.27
C LYS A 17 -16.09 -27.34 -67.79
N GLN A 18 -14.85 -27.58 -67.29
CA GLN A 18 -14.47 -27.32 -65.89
C GLN A 18 -14.82 -25.88 -65.45
N ASP A 19 -14.61 -24.90 -66.36
CA ASP A 19 -14.90 -23.49 -66.06
C ASP A 19 -16.39 -23.21 -65.84
N ILE A 20 -17.28 -23.97 -66.48
CA ILE A 20 -18.74 -23.86 -66.27
C ILE A 20 -19.11 -24.41 -64.87
N MET A 21 -18.54 -25.58 -64.53
CA MET A 21 -18.79 -26.18 -63.19
C MET A 21 -18.25 -25.28 -62.08
N ASP A 22 -17.08 -24.71 -62.26
CA ASP A 22 -16.49 -23.78 -61.30
C ASP A 22 -17.32 -22.50 -61.15
N LYS A 23 -17.88 -21.96 -62.24
CA LYS A 23 -18.81 -20.83 -62.22
C LYS A 23 -20.11 -21.17 -61.52
N MET A 24 -20.67 -22.33 -61.76
CA MET A 24 -21.91 -22.81 -61.10
C MET A 24 -21.67 -23.02 -59.59
N LYS A 25 -20.52 -23.63 -59.22
CA LYS A 25 -20.09 -23.82 -57.85
C LYS A 25 -19.96 -22.48 -57.13
N LYS A 26 -19.24 -21.50 -57.71
CA LYS A 26 -19.06 -20.16 -57.18
C LYS A 26 -20.40 -19.41 -57.01
N ALA A 27 -21.35 -19.57 -57.94
CA ALA A 27 -22.66 -18.98 -57.84
C ALA A 27 -23.45 -19.55 -56.63
N GLU A 28 -23.38 -20.88 -56.45
CA GLU A 28 -24.03 -21.53 -55.30
C GLU A 28 -23.33 -21.20 -53.97
N GLU A 29 -22.00 -21.09 -53.98
CA GLU A 29 -21.26 -20.59 -52.81
C GLU A 29 -21.64 -19.17 -52.43
N LYS A 30 -21.81 -18.28 -53.41
CA LYS A 30 -22.29 -16.92 -53.19
C LYS A 30 -23.66 -16.86 -52.53
N ASP A 31 -24.55 -17.78 -52.89
CA ASP A 31 -25.90 -17.84 -52.36
C ASP A 31 -25.97 -18.52 -51.00
N LYS A 32 -25.24 -19.61 -50.79
CA LYS A 32 -25.38 -20.46 -49.59
C LYS A 32 -24.25 -20.30 -48.55
N VAL A 33 -23.04 -19.85 -48.92
CA VAL A 33 -21.87 -19.75 -48.04
C VAL A 33 -21.56 -18.30 -47.68
N GLU A 34 -21.62 -17.39 -48.67
CA GLU A 34 -21.31 -15.98 -48.46
C GLU A 34 -22.14 -15.29 -47.36
N PRO A 35 -23.48 -15.59 -47.22
CA PRO A 35 -24.27 -15.02 -46.11
C PRO A 35 -23.74 -15.37 -44.73
N TYR A 36 -23.19 -16.58 -44.51
CA TYR A 36 -22.58 -16.97 -43.25
C TYR A 36 -21.25 -16.23 -43.07
N THR A 37 -20.45 -16.09 -44.13
CA THR A 37 -19.21 -15.35 -44.10
C THR A 37 -19.43 -13.90 -43.67
N LYS A 38 -20.40 -13.21 -44.26
CA LYS A 38 -20.77 -11.83 -43.91
C LYS A 38 -21.20 -11.71 -42.45
N LYS A 39 -22.02 -12.63 -41.95
CA LYS A 39 -22.44 -12.62 -40.53
C LYS A 39 -21.28 -12.88 -39.56
N VAL A 40 -20.31 -13.73 -39.92
CA VAL A 40 -19.07 -13.97 -39.14
C VAL A 40 -18.24 -12.70 -39.11
N GLU A 41 -18.06 -12.01 -40.23
CA GLU A 41 -17.33 -10.74 -40.34
C GLU A 41 -18.02 -9.63 -39.50
N GLU A 42 -19.34 -9.53 -39.57
CA GLU A 42 -20.15 -8.61 -38.75
C GLU A 42 -19.93 -8.87 -37.24
N ASN A 43 -20.03 -10.14 -36.83
CA ASN A 43 -19.80 -10.49 -35.41
C ASN A 43 -18.35 -10.21 -34.97
N THR A 44 -17.40 -10.49 -35.83
CA THR A 44 -15.97 -10.19 -35.57
C THR A 44 -15.74 -8.69 -35.39
N THR A 45 -16.37 -7.86 -36.23
CA THR A 45 -16.32 -6.40 -36.13
C THR A 45 -16.97 -5.91 -34.83
N LYS A 46 -18.16 -6.46 -34.50
CA LYS A 46 -18.83 -6.16 -33.23
C LYS A 46 -17.98 -6.51 -32.02
N GLN A 47 -17.28 -7.66 -32.02
CA GLN A 47 -16.39 -8.05 -30.94
C GLN A 47 -15.19 -7.14 -30.81
N LYS A 48 -14.62 -6.69 -31.93
CA LYS A 48 -13.52 -5.70 -31.93
C LYS A 48 -13.95 -4.40 -31.25
N ASP A 49 -15.06 -3.82 -31.69
CA ASP A 49 -15.56 -2.55 -31.18
C ASP A 49 -16.02 -2.68 -29.70
N LEU A 50 -16.62 -3.81 -29.35
CA LEU A 50 -16.97 -4.12 -27.96
C LEU A 50 -15.74 -4.22 -27.06
N THR A 51 -14.65 -4.80 -27.56
CA THR A 51 -13.37 -4.89 -26.83
C THR A 51 -12.77 -3.51 -26.60
N GLU A 52 -12.86 -2.64 -27.59
CA GLU A 52 -12.40 -1.25 -27.45
C GLU A 52 -13.23 -0.49 -26.42
N ILE A 53 -14.56 -0.58 -26.46
CA ILE A 53 -15.45 0.00 -25.45
C ILE A 53 -15.15 -0.56 -24.07
N LYS A 54 -14.98 -1.88 -23.90
CA LYS A 54 -14.59 -2.50 -22.62
C LYS A 54 -13.28 -1.93 -22.10
N THR A 55 -12.30 -1.71 -22.97
CA THR A 55 -10.99 -1.13 -22.60
C THR A 55 -11.16 0.31 -22.09
N LYS A 56 -11.91 1.16 -22.79
CA LYS A 56 -12.20 2.53 -22.36
C LYS A 56 -13.00 2.56 -21.05
N LEU A 57 -13.96 1.64 -20.91
CA LEU A 57 -14.76 1.50 -19.69
C LEU A 57 -13.89 1.07 -18.49
N LEU A 58 -12.93 0.20 -18.68
CA LEU A 58 -11.96 -0.19 -17.64
C LEU A 58 -11.03 0.98 -17.25
N THR A 59 -10.61 1.79 -18.21
CA THR A 59 -9.83 3.02 -17.92
C THR A 59 -10.66 3.99 -17.07
N PHE A 60 -11.92 4.21 -17.45
CA PHE A 60 -12.84 5.03 -16.65
C PHE A 60 -13.09 4.42 -15.26
N GLN A 61 -13.26 3.12 -15.16
CA GLN A 61 -13.43 2.42 -13.88
C GLN A 61 -12.21 2.56 -12.98
N THR A 62 -11.00 2.66 -13.54
CA THR A 62 -9.78 2.90 -12.75
C THR A 62 -9.81 4.28 -12.11
N ALA A 63 -10.16 5.33 -12.85
CA ALA A 63 -10.31 6.68 -12.32
C ALA A 63 -11.41 6.74 -11.25
N VAL A 64 -12.56 6.10 -11.50
CA VAL A 64 -13.65 5.97 -10.52
C VAL A 64 -13.19 5.25 -9.26
N SER A 65 -12.39 4.18 -9.39
CA SER A 65 -11.91 3.41 -8.24
C SER A 65 -10.95 4.22 -7.38
N SER A 66 -10.12 5.06 -7.98
CA SER A 66 -9.23 5.97 -7.26
C SER A 66 -10.00 7.02 -6.44
N LEU A 67 -11.14 7.50 -6.96
CA LEU A 67 -12.02 8.44 -6.24
C LEU A 67 -12.97 7.75 -5.26
N ALA A 68 -13.28 6.48 -5.48
CA ALA A 68 -14.08 5.67 -4.56
C ALA A 68 -13.28 5.19 -3.33
N ASP A 69 -11.96 5.37 -3.32
CA ASP A 69 -11.13 5.09 -2.15
C ASP A 69 -11.52 6.03 -1.01
N ALA A 70 -11.81 5.45 0.15
CA ALA A 70 -12.23 6.20 1.33
C ALA A 70 -11.22 7.29 1.75
N THR A 71 -9.95 7.13 1.41
CA THR A 71 -8.87 8.08 1.74
C THR A 71 -8.59 9.10 0.64
N ALA A 72 -9.23 9.00 -0.52
CA ALA A 72 -8.95 9.89 -1.66
C ALA A 72 -9.11 11.37 -1.31
N PHE A 73 -10.17 11.72 -0.58
CA PHE A 73 -10.48 13.08 -0.12
C PHE A 73 -9.87 13.41 1.25
N ALA A 74 -9.29 12.43 1.92
CA ALA A 74 -8.61 12.59 3.19
C ALA A 74 -7.09 12.82 3.06
N LYS A 75 -6.55 12.91 1.85
CA LYS A 75 -5.12 13.17 1.61
C LYS A 75 -4.70 14.50 2.20
N ARG A 76 -3.50 14.52 2.77
CA ARG A 76 -2.92 15.72 3.39
C ARG A 76 -1.67 16.17 2.65
N LYS A 77 -1.51 17.48 2.56
CA LYS A 77 -0.30 18.16 2.08
C LYS A 77 0.26 18.97 3.23
N VAL A 78 1.55 18.82 3.49
CA VAL A 78 2.23 19.65 4.49
C VAL A 78 2.98 20.77 3.78
N VAL A 79 2.72 22.00 4.18
CA VAL A 79 3.41 23.18 3.69
C VAL A 79 4.31 23.71 4.80
N GLY A 80 5.61 23.73 4.55
CA GLY A 80 6.61 24.33 5.46
C GLY A 80 6.91 25.76 5.07
N SER A 81 7.15 26.63 6.06
CA SER A 81 7.53 28.04 5.82
C SER A 81 8.91 28.18 5.18
N ILE A 82 9.73 27.15 5.18
CA ILE A 82 11.06 27.07 4.58
C ILE A 82 11.10 25.83 3.67
N THR A 83 11.36 26.04 2.38
CA THR A 83 11.38 24.98 1.37
C THR A 83 12.79 24.48 1.06
N GLU A 84 13.80 25.35 1.15
CA GLU A 84 15.19 24.98 0.86
C GLU A 84 15.94 24.70 2.16
N ASN A 85 16.49 23.50 2.28
CA ASN A 85 17.28 23.05 3.42
C ASN A 85 16.61 23.38 4.78
N PRO A 86 15.38 22.91 5.04
CA PRO A 86 14.61 23.27 6.22
C PRO A 86 15.23 22.67 7.51
N PRO A 87 15.04 23.31 8.66
CA PRO A 87 15.45 22.79 9.97
C PRO A 87 14.81 21.45 10.30
N ALA A 88 13.58 21.25 9.87
CA ALA A 88 12.84 20.01 10.01
C ALA A 88 11.94 19.78 8.80
N SER A 89 11.49 18.54 8.59
CA SER A 89 10.47 18.15 7.63
C SER A 89 9.35 17.40 8.36
N LEU A 90 8.12 17.63 7.92
CA LEU A 90 6.92 16.99 8.48
C LEU A 90 6.19 16.25 7.37
N THR A 91 5.75 15.03 7.65
CA THR A 91 4.82 14.28 6.79
C THR A 91 3.54 13.98 7.56
N ALA A 92 2.42 13.96 6.85
CA ALA A 92 1.11 13.67 7.43
C ALA A 92 0.42 12.59 6.60
N ASN A 93 -0.11 11.57 7.28
CA ASN A 93 -0.93 10.54 6.66
C ASN A 93 -2.32 11.07 6.30
N SER A 94 -3.03 10.38 5.43
CA SER A 94 -4.44 10.67 5.15
C SER A 94 -5.29 10.66 6.43
N GLY A 95 -6.24 11.59 6.55
CA GLY A 95 -7.14 11.68 7.70
C GLY A 95 -6.58 12.40 8.93
N VAL A 96 -5.31 12.84 8.91
CA VAL A 96 -4.77 13.70 9.98
C VAL A 96 -5.55 15.02 10.01
N SER A 97 -5.86 15.52 11.20
CA SER A 97 -6.56 16.79 11.37
C SER A 97 -5.79 17.96 10.75
N LEU A 98 -6.53 18.88 10.12
CA LEU A 98 -5.95 20.12 9.59
C LEU A 98 -5.45 20.96 10.76
N GLN A 99 -4.17 21.32 10.75
CA GLN A 99 -3.56 22.06 11.85
C GLN A 99 -2.27 22.76 11.41
N SER A 100 -1.95 23.84 12.09
CA SER A 100 -0.67 24.50 11.97
C SER A 100 0.16 24.23 13.22
N MET A 101 1.47 24.07 13.07
CA MET A 101 2.37 23.84 14.17
C MET A 101 3.70 24.55 13.97
N LYS A 102 4.29 25.01 15.05
CA LYS A 102 5.58 25.68 15.09
C LYS A 102 6.61 24.79 15.73
N VAL A 103 7.70 24.50 15.01
CA VAL A 103 8.82 23.70 15.51
C VAL A 103 10.07 24.58 15.60
N ASN A 104 10.73 24.59 16.75
CA ASN A 104 12.04 25.20 16.91
C ASN A 104 13.02 24.16 17.40
N VAL A 105 13.95 23.76 16.54
CA VAL A 105 14.99 22.76 16.84
C VAL A 105 16.18 23.46 17.47
N THR A 106 16.48 23.14 18.71
CA THR A 106 17.64 23.68 19.44
C THR A 106 18.83 22.74 19.41
N GLN A 107 18.60 21.43 19.29
CA GLN A 107 19.62 20.41 19.21
C GLN A 107 19.12 19.19 18.43
N ILE A 108 19.96 18.59 17.59
CA ILE A 108 19.67 17.32 16.94
C ILE A 108 20.27 16.15 17.75
N ALA A 109 19.63 14.98 17.68
CA ALA A 109 20.18 13.78 18.28
C ALA A 109 21.42 13.32 17.52
N GLN A 110 22.43 12.84 18.27
CA GLN A 110 23.68 12.34 17.71
C GLN A 110 24.00 10.95 18.26
N LYS A 111 24.76 10.19 17.47
CA LYS A 111 25.34 8.90 17.87
C LYS A 111 26.58 9.14 18.72
N ASP A 112 26.90 8.15 19.52
CA ASP A 112 28.21 8.11 20.20
C ASP A 112 29.26 7.52 19.27
N VAL A 113 30.42 8.20 19.16
CA VAL A 113 31.49 7.75 18.27
C VAL A 113 32.83 7.89 18.97
N TYR A 114 33.50 6.77 19.17
CA TYR A 114 34.86 6.68 19.67
C TYR A 114 35.81 6.20 18.58
N GLN A 115 37.07 6.60 18.68
CA GLN A 115 38.17 6.03 17.91
C GLN A 115 39.34 5.64 18.83
N SER A 116 40.13 4.66 18.44
CA SER A 116 41.40 4.37 19.08
C SER A 116 42.46 5.39 18.65
N LYS A 117 43.58 5.44 19.38
CA LYS A 117 44.82 6.03 18.83
C LYS A 117 45.18 5.36 17.50
N GLY A 118 46.03 6.01 16.71
CA GLY A 118 46.49 5.45 15.45
C GLY A 118 47.22 4.11 15.64
N LEU A 119 46.89 3.13 14.80
CA LEU A 119 47.46 1.78 14.77
C LEU A 119 48.30 1.63 13.49
N THR A 120 49.42 0.94 13.59
CA THR A 120 50.35 0.74 12.47
C THR A 120 49.82 -0.26 11.45
N ASN A 121 48.97 -1.20 11.87
CA ASN A 121 48.37 -2.18 11.01
C ASN A 121 47.01 -2.64 11.57
N ASP A 122 46.12 -3.15 10.70
CA ASP A 122 44.76 -3.59 11.05
C ASP A 122 44.73 -4.99 11.69
N SER A 123 45.76 -5.77 11.49
CA SER A 123 45.90 -7.16 11.90
C SER A 123 46.87 -7.33 13.07
N GLY A 124 47.32 -6.20 13.69
CA GLY A 124 48.14 -6.20 14.87
C GLY A 124 47.42 -6.79 16.09
N TYR A 125 48.19 -7.37 16.99
CA TYR A 125 47.64 -7.92 18.23
C TYR A 125 47.21 -6.78 19.17
N VAL A 126 46.05 -6.94 19.77
CA VAL A 126 45.52 -5.99 20.77
C VAL A 126 46.44 -5.88 21.97
N ASN A 127 47.00 -7.01 22.41
CA ASN A 127 48.08 -7.08 23.41
C ASN A 127 48.91 -8.36 23.20
N ALA A 128 50.11 -8.20 22.61
CA ALA A 128 51.05 -9.32 22.39
C ALA A 128 51.62 -9.94 23.69
N ASN A 129 51.60 -9.18 24.79
CA ASN A 129 52.13 -9.61 26.09
C ASN A 129 51.10 -10.26 27.00
N LEU A 130 49.86 -10.49 26.49
CA LEU A 130 48.82 -11.11 27.27
C LEU A 130 49.18 -12.56 27.63
N THR A 131 49.18 -12.90 28.90
CA THR A 131 49.51 -14.26 29.38
C THR A 131 48.30 -15.15 29.58
N LYS A 132 47.13 -14.53 29.81
CA LYS A 132 45.81 -15.20 29.98
C LYS A 132 44.73 -14.35 29.36
N ALA A 133 43.62 -14.99 28.99
CA ALA A 133 42.44 -14.28 28.51
C ALA A 133 41.93 -13.30 29.57
N THR A 134 41.44 -12.16 29.12
CA THR A 134 40.82 -11.14 29.96
C THR A 134 39.56 -10.58 29.32
N ASP A 135 38.70 -9.93 30.09
CA ASP A 135 37.40 -9.48 29.64
C ASP A 135 37.31 -7.96 29.62
N LEU A 136 36.72 -7.44 28.54
CA LEU A 136 36.33 -6.05 28.39
C LEU A 136 34.81 -5.95 28.41
N THR A 137 34.26 -5.03 29.19
CA THR A 137 32.81 -4.82 29.21
C THR A 137 32.47 -3.45 28.63
N PHE A 138 31.52 -3.42 27.76
CA PHE A 138 30.93 -2.25 27.13
C PHE A 138 29.48 -2.11 27.56
N PHE A 139 29.01 -0.88 27.72
CA PHE A 139 27.60 -0.59 28.03
C PHE A 139 27.05 0.33 26.97
N SER A 140 25.81 0.08 26.56
CA SER A 140 25.01 0.97 25.72
C SER A 140 23.53 0.56 25.84
N ASN A 141 22.62 1.51 25.77
CA ASN A 141 21.18 1.28 25.82
C ASN A 141 20.75 0.47 27.07
N GLY A 142 21.36 0.78 28.22
CA GLY A 142 21.08 0.10 29.49
C GLY A 142 21.48 -1.38 29.56
N LYS A 143 22.25 -1.88 28.57
CA LYS A 143 22.74 -3.27 28.50
C LYS A 143 24.25 -3.32 28.63
N GLU A 144 24.73 -4.48 29.11
CA GLU A 144 26.16 -4.79 29.20
C GLU A 144 26.53 -5.85 28.15
N TYR A 145 27.75 -5.68 27.59
CA TYR A 145 28.31 -6.55 26.56
C TYR A 145 29.74 -6.90 26.92
N THR A 146 30.01 -8.14 27.28
CA THR A 146 31.35 -8.59 27.68
C THR A 146 32.01 -9.32 26.52
N VAL A 147 33.23 -8.91 26.22
CA VAL A 147 34.10 -9.46 25.18
C VAL A 147 35.35 -10.06 25.82
N SER A 148 35.56 -11.36 25.62
CA SER A 148 36.78 -12.02 26.08
C SER A 148 37.90 -11.84 25.04
N VAL A 149 39.01 -11.31 25.47
CA VAL A 149 40.21 -11.02 24.67
C VAL A 149 41.29 -12.04 24.97
N ASP A 150 41.71 -12.77 23.95
CA ASP A 150 42.74 -13.81 24.02
C ASP A 150 44.11 -13.26 23.59
N LYS A 151 45.21 -13.99 23.93
CA LYS A 151 46.60 -13.60 23.69
C LYS A 151 46.91 -13.14 22.26
N ASN A 152 46.36 -13.82 21.27
CA ASN A 152 46.68 -13.57 19.85
C ASN A 152 45.53 -12.87 19.11
N MET A 153 44.62 -12.20 19.84
CA MET A 153 43.53 -11.48 19.25
C MET A 153 44.04 -10.25 18.51
N THR A 154 43.63 -10.09 17.25
CA THR A 154 43.90 -8.92 16.44
C THR A 154 42.89 -7.81 16.72
N TYR A 155 43.18 -6.58 16.28
CA TYR A 155 42.22 -5.46 16.35
C TYR A 155 40.96 -5.74 15.56
N LYS A 156 41.07 -6.47 14.42
CA LYS A 156 39.94 -6.90 13.62
C LYS A 156 39.07 -7.90 14.37
N ASP A 157 39.71 -8.91 14.99
CA ASP A 157 38.95 -9.91 15.77
C ASP A 157 38.23 -9.26 16.95
N LEU A 158 38.84 -8.24 17.58
CA LEU A 158 38.21 -7.47 18.66
C LEU A 158 36.96 -6.73 18.13
N ALA A 159 37.07 -6.07 16.97
CA ALA A 159 35.91 -5.42 16.35
C ALA A 159 34.78 -6.42 16.05
N ASP A 160 35.10 -7.57 15.46
CA ASP A 160 34.13 -8.61 15.13
C ASP A 160 33.48 -9.17 16.42
N LYS A 161 34.24 -9.40 17.47
CA LYS A 161 33.69 -9.85 18.78
C LYS A 161 32.82 -8.80 19.45
N ILE A 162 33.15 -7.50 19.38
CA ILE A 162 32.28 -6.43 19.90
C ILE A 162 30.96 -6.40 19.13
N ASN A 163 30.99 -6.49 17.81
CA ASN A 163 29.79 -6.56 16.98
C ASN A 163 28.92 -7.78 17.34
N ALA A 164 29.55 -8.94 17.48
CA ALA A 164 28.83 -10.17 17.83
C ALA A 164 28.24 -10.11 19.24
N ALA A 165 29.00 -9.67 20.24
CA ALA A 165 28.57 -9.58 21.63
C ALA A 165 27.44 -8.58 21.82
N SER A 166 27.50 -7.44 21.13
CA SER A 166 26.47 -6.38 21.22
C SER A 166 25.25 -6.63 20.31
N GLY A 167 25.29 -7.64 19.42
CA GLY A 167 24.27 -7.83 18.41
C GLY A 167 24.14 -6.61 17.48
N GLY A 168 25.24 -5.86 17.30
CA GLY A 168 25.30 -4.64 16.48
C GLY A 168 24.78 -3.38 17.18
N GLU A 169 24.49 -3.42 18.49
CA GLU A 169 24.15 -2.20 19.27
C GLU A 169 25.36 -1.25 19.36
N ILE A 170 26.56 -1.81 19.41
CA ILE A 170 27.82 -1.10 19.23
C ILE A 170 28.44 -1.60 17.93
N VAL A 171 28.58 -0.72 16.95
CA VAL A 171 29.18 -1.03 15.65
C VAL A 171 30.69 -0.73 15.73
N ALA A 172 31.48 -1.79 15.76
CA ALA A 172 32.95 -1.72 15.78
C ALA A 172 33.51 -2.00 14.37
N LYS A 173 34.47 -1.18 13.93
CA LYS A 173 35.16 -1.38 12.63
C LYS A 173 36.55 -0.80 12.65
N ILE A 174 37.45 -1.34 11.81
CA ILE A 174 38.74 -0.74 11.52
C ILE A 174 38.61 0.20 10.33
N VAL A 175 39.05 1.43 10.50
CA VAL A 175 39.01 2.47 9.46
C VAL A 175 40.45 2.79 9.06
N ASN A 176 40.73 2.84 7.76
CA ASN A 176 42.01 3.36 7.24
C ASN A 176 41.87 4.87 6.99
N THR A 177 42.60 5.66 7.74
CA THR A 177 42.59 7.13 7.69
C THR A 177 43.54 7.70 6.62
N GLY A 178 44.46 6.88 6.09
CA GLY A 178 45.51 7.34 5.18
C GLY A 178 46.67 8.05 5.86
N GLU A 179 46.71 8.11 7.20
CA GLU A 179 47.84 8.67 7.94
C GLU A 179 49.14 7.87 7.69
N LYS A 180 50.27 8.57 7.54
CA LYS A 180 51.50 7.99 7.00
C LYS A 180 52.12 6.87 7.85
N ASN A 181 52.03 6.96 9.19
CA ASN A 181 52.70 6.01 10.11
C ASN A 181 51.71 5.12 10.89
N THR A 182 50.47 5.58 11.09
CA THR A 182 49.46 4.92 11.89
C THR A 182 48.10 5.04 11.19
N PRO A 183 47.93 4.40 9.99
CA PRO A 183 46.77 4.64 9.14
C PRO A 183 45.47 4.01 9.63
N TYR A 184 45.52 3.15 10.62
CA TYR A 184 44.32 2.44 11.06
C TYR A 184 43.81 2.93 12.39
N ARG A 185 42.49 2.93 12.56
CA ARG A 185 41.83 3.21 13.84
C ARG A 185 40.68 2.24 14.05
N LEU A 186 40.58 1.69 15.25
CA LEU A 186 39.38 1.00 15.69
C LEU A 186 38.33 2.06 16.06
N THR A 187 37.20 2.06 15.41
CA THR A 187 36.08 2.95 15.74
C THR A 187 34.95 2.18 16.37
N LEU A 188 34.29 2.77 17.37
CA LEU A 188 33.06 2.29 17.97
C LEU A 188 31.97 3.34 17.72
N THR A 189 30.83 2.92 17.21
CA THR A 189 29.69 3.81 16.97
C THR A 189 28.44 3.19 17.56
N SER A 190 27.63 3.95 18.31
CA SER A 190 26.34 3.48 18.76
C SER A 190 25.41 3.23 17.57
N LYS A 191 24.55 2.22 17.66
CA LYS A 191 23.58 1.88 16.61
C LYS A 191 22.61 3.03 16.35
N GLU A 192 22.03 3.55 17.41
CA GLU A 192 21.06 4.64 17.38
C GLU A 192 21.64 5.93 17.99
N THR A 193 20.95 7.03 17.79
CA THR A 193 21.24 8.33 18.39
C THR A 193 20.65 8.41 19.81
N GLY A 194 21.08 9.39 20.60
CA GLY A 194 20.51 9.69 21.91
C GLY A 194 21.39 9.28 23.09
N GLU A 195 21.21 9.96 24.20
CA GLU A 195 22.04 9.77 25.43
C GLU A 195 21.95 8.35 25.99
N ASP A 196 20.80 7.67 25.84
CA ASP A 196 20.64 6.29 26.30
C ASP A 196 21.55 5.31 25.54
N HIS A 197 21.97 5.67 24.32
CA HIS A 197 22.86 4.88 23.48
C HIS A 197 24.34 5.26 23.64
N ALA A 198 24.68 6.12 24.61
CA ALA A 198 26.06 6.43 24.92
C ALA A 198 26.84 5.16 25.26
N ILE A 199 28.04 5.03 24.70
CA ILE A 199 28.95 3.92 24.95
C ILE A 199 29.81 4.23 26.18
N SER A 200 29.90 3.29 27.10
CA SER A 200 30.81 3.40 28.24
C SER A 200 31.52 2.06 28.47
N PHE A 201 32.58 2.09 29.23
CA PHE A 201 33.59 1.06 29.28
C PHE A 201 33.87 0.58 30.72
N TYR A 202 34.21 -0.70 30.86
CA TYR A 202 34.71 -1.25 32.10
C TYR A 202 35.85 -2.25 31.85
N ALA A 203 36.97 -2.07 32.57
CA ALA A 203 38.17 -2.91 32.42
C ALA A 203 38.05 -4.19 33.25
N GLY A 204 37.24 -5.11 32.83
CA GLY A 204 36.96 -6.36 33.52
C GLY A 204 35.58 -6.89 33.21
N LYS A 205 35.07 -7.74 34.07
CA LYS A 205 33.73 -8.33 33.99
C LYS A 205 33.05 -8.46 35.34
N LYS A 206 31.80 -8.84 35.30
CA LYS A 206 30.99 -9.26 36.44
C LYS A 206 31.36 -10.67 36.88
N ASP A 207 31.58 -10.91 38.17
CA ASP A 207 31.81 -12.23 38.72
C ASP A 207 30.50 -13.02 38.91
N GLY A 208 30.59 -14.29 39.32
CA GLY A 208 29.44 -15.15 39.55
C GLY A 208 28.47 -14.66 40.65
N ASN A 209 28.93 -13.72 41.52
CA ASN A 209 28.13 -13.09 42.57
C ASN A 209 27.54 -11.73 42.15
N GLY A 210 27.74 -11.35 40.89
CA GLY A 210 27.21 -10.10 40.38
C GLY A 210 28.06 -8.87 40.65
N LYS A 211 29.28 -9.02 41.22
CA LYS A 211 30.22 -7.94 41.51
C LYS A 211 31.17 -7.72 40.34
N TYR A 212 31.36 -6.44 39.97
CA TYR A 212 32.32 -6.07 38.94
C TYR A 212 33.74 -6.12 39.49
N THR A 213 34.63 -6.81 38.76
CA THR A 213 36.06 -6.97 39.13
C THR A 213 36.93 -6.49 37.99
N GLU A 214 37.75 -5.50 38.26
CA GLU A 214 38.74 -4.97 37.32
C GLU A 214 39.93 -5.91 37.16
N SER A 215 40.51 -5.89 35.96
CA SER A 215 41.74 -6.61 35.62
C SER A 215 42.80 -5.61 35.10
N ASN A 216 44.04 -5.78 35.54
CA ASN A 216 45.15 -4.99 35.04
C ASN A 216 45.41 -5.26 33.56
N GLU A 217 45.20 -6.49 33.12
CA GLU A 217 45.30 -6.89 31.72
C GLU A 217 44.23 -6.17 30.83
N SER A 218 43.02 -6.03 31.32
CA SER A 218 41.97 -5.26 30.65
C SER A 218 42.28 -3.77 30.56
N LYS A 219 42.82 -3.20 31.63
CA LYS A 219 43.29 -1.79 31.65
C LYS A 219 44.41 -1.57 30.63
N GLU A 220 45.35 -2.53 30.51
CA GLU A 220 46.45 -2.42 29.54
C GLU A 220 45.90 -2.48 28.08
N ILE A 221 44.88 -3.29 27.80
CA ILE A 221 44.24 -3.33 26.48
C ILE A 221 43.63 -1.96 26.14
N PHE A 222 42.84 -1.39 27.04
CA PHE A 222 42.29 -0.05 26.83
C PHE A 222 43.38 1.02 26.62
N LYS A 223 44.45 0.95 27.38
CA LYS A 223 45.62 1.82 27.21
C LYS A 223 46.31 1.63 25.84
N ASN A 224 46.40 0.39 25.36
CA ASN A 224 46.94 0.08 24.02
C ASN A 224 46.07 0.65 22.91
N LEU A 225 44.76 0.79 23.13
CA LEU A 225 43.81 1.46 22.22
C LEU A 225 43.85 3.00 22.40
N GLY A 226 44.58 3.51 23.40
CA GLY A 226 44.59 4.93 23.79
C GLY A 226 43.41 5.32 24.68
N TRP A 227 42.57 4.38 25.07
CA TRP A 227 41.38 4.63 25.88
C TRP A 227 41.72 4.56 27.38
N GLU A 228 42.23 5.66 27.92
CA GLU A 228 42.38 5.79 29.36
C GLU A 228 41.01 6.07 30.00
N LEU A 229 40.55 5.16 30.89
CA LEU A 229 39.24 5.30 31.51
C LEU A 229 39.22 6.50 32.48
N ASP A 230 38.17 7.31 32.39
CA ASP A 230 37.95 8.44 33.28
C ASP A 230 37.25 7.97 34.57
N THR A 231 38.05 7.76 35.61
CA THR A 231 37.59 7.36 36.94
C THR A 231 37.41 8.51 37.91
N THR A 232 37.47 9.77 37.44
CA THR A 232 37.45 10.97 38.32
C THR A 232 36.13 11.20 39.05
N GLY A 233 35.03 10.53 38.63
CA GLY A 233 33.72 10.59 39.25
C GLY A 233 33.52 9.73 40.52
N GLY A 234 34.56 9.10 41.05
CA GLY A 234 34.48 8.19 42.20
C GLY A 234 34.24 6.74 41.79
N THR A 235 33.95 5.86 42.76
CA THR A 235 33.63 4.45 42.49
C THR A 235 32.26 4.36 41.81
N ILE A 236 32.23 4.24 40.49
CA ILE A 236 31.02 3.95 39.77
C ILE A 236 30.64 2.48 40.05
N ASP A 237 29.46 2.25 40.55
CA ASP A 237 28.89 0.90 40.65
C ASP A 237 28.02 0.65 39.39
N PRO A 238 28.58 0.00 38.35
CA PRO A 238 27.85 -0.25 37.12
C PRO A 238 26.60 -1.09 37.35
N ALA A 239 26.52 -1.84 38.46
CA ALA A 239 25.37 -2.62 38.82
C ALA A 239 24.16 -1.76 39.21
N LYS A 240 24.38 -0.58 39.80
CA LYS A 240 23.30 0.35 40.17
C LYS A 240 22.86 1.23 39.01
N ASP A 241 23.82 1.80 38.28
CA ASP A 241 23.55 2.81 37.24
C ASP A 241 23.56 2.22 35.82
N LYS A 242 24.00 0.95 35.65
CA LYS A 242 24.27 0.30 34.35
C LYS A 242 25.09 1.17 33.38
N LYS A 243 26.02 1.92 33.96
CA LYS A 243 26.93 2.82 33.24
C LYS A 243 28.36 2.42 33.58
N GLY A 244 29.21 2.36 32.55
CA GLY A 244 30.64 2.23 32.71
C GLY A 244 31.33 3.60 32.86
N TYR A 245 32.63 3.59 32.70
CA TYR A 245 33.46 4.82 32.65
C TYR A 245 33.45 5.38 31.22
N GLY A 246 33.55 6.70 31.09
CA GLY A 246 33.98 7.35 29.86
C GLY A 246 35.47 7.15 29.64
N ILE A 247 36.02 7.73 28.58
CA ILE A 247 37.47 7.83 28.37
C ILE A 247 37.93 9.28 28.58
N LYS A 248 39.15 9.45 29.07
CA LYS A 248 39.79 10.75 29.13
C LYS A 248 40.05 11.23 27.71
N ASP A 249 39.58 12.42 27.38
CA ASP A 249 39.77 13.01 26.07
C ASP A 249 41.16 13.64 25.93
N ASN A 250 41.71 13.57 24.74
CA ASN A 250 43.00 14.17 24.39
C ASN A 250 42.73 15.34 23.43
N ALA A 251 43.09 16.53 23.85
CA ALA A 251 42.84 17.76 23.08
C ALA A 251 43.54 17.78 21.70
N THR A 252 44.64 17.02 21.54
CA THR A 252 45.43 16.97 20.29
C THR A 252 45.03 15.82 19.37
N ASP A 253 44.43 14.75 19.90
CA ASP A 253 43.89 13.61 19.12
C ASP A 253 42.62 13.13 19.85
N PRO A 254 41.48 13.74 19.55
CA PRO A 254 40.24 13.42 20.25
C PRO A 254 39.82 11.97 19.98
N LEU A 255 39.73 11.20 21.05
CA LEU A 255 39.34 9.79 20.99
C LEU A 255 37.82 9.60 21.10
N HIS A 256 37.14 10.55 21.70
CA HIS A 256 35.69 10.67 21.70
C HIS A 256 35.26 11.68 20.62
N ILE A 257 35.08 11.20 19.39
CA ILE A 257 34.83 12.04 18.20
C ILE A 257 33.51 12.78 18.29
N GLN A 258 32.49 12.07 18.76
CA GLN A 258 31.11 12.57 18.84
C GLN A 258 30.45 12.00 20.09
N LYS A 259 29.91 12.87 20.91
CA LYS A 259 29.16 12.48 22.10
C LYS A 259 27.70 12.22 21.75
N ALA A 260 27.17 11.11 22.26
CA ALA A 260 25.74 10.83 22.19
C ALA A 260 24.95 11.97 22.84
N GLN A 261 23.94 12.44 22.16
CA GLN A 261 23.01 13.45 22.68
C GLN A 261 21.60 13.27 22.13
N ASN A 262 20.65 13.71 22.94
CA ASN A 262 19.25 13.72 22.54
C ASN A 262 18.95 14.91 21.61
N ALA A 263 17.93 14.78 20.78
CA ALA A 263 17.31 15.92 20.12
C ALA A 263 16.52 16.74 21.16
N GLU A 264 16.68 18.06 21.09
CA GLU A 264 15.86 19.01 21.85
C GLU A 264 15.19 19.98 20.89
N PHE A 265 13.90 20.14 21.02
CA PHE A 265 13.10 21.06 20.21
C PHE A 265 11.88 21.53 20.98
N THR A 266 11.23 22.57 20.51
CA THR A 266 9.90 22.94 20.98
C THR A 266 8.86 22.72 19.90
N LEU A 267 7.68 22.22 20.30
CA LEU A 267 6.49 22.12 19.47
C LEU A 267 5.44 23.05 20.09
N ASP A 268 5.05 24.09 19.36
CA ASP A 268 4.12 25.13 19.81
C ASP A 268 4.51 25.72 21.19
N GLY A 269 5.82 25.86 21.42
CA GLY A 269 6.41 26.34 22.67
C GLY A 269 6.63 25.29 23.77
N ILE A 270 6.15 24.06 23.58
CA ILE A 270 6.34 22.95 24.53
C ILE A 270 7.69 22.29 24.28
N LYS A 271 8.57 22.22 25.30
CA LYS A 271 9.87 21.56 25.20
C LYS A 271 9.70 20.04 25.07
N MET A 272 10.36 19.49 24.07
CA MET A 272 10.40 18.06 23.74
C MET A 272 11.85 17.57 23.73
N ILE A 273 12.08 16.37 24.25
CA ILE A 273 13.39 15.68 24.21
C ILE A 273 13.15 14.28 23.63
N ARG A 274 13.95 13.91 22.62
CA ARG A 274 13.87 12.60 21.97
C ARG A 274 15.25 12.04 21.66
N SER A 275 15.41 10.74 21.77
CA SER A 275 16.67 10.07 21.43
C SER A 275 16.90 9.95 19.92
N SER A 276 15.88 10.22 19.10
CA SER A 276 15.92 10.11 17.63
C SER A 276 15.61 11.45 16.97
N ASN A 277 16.16 11.68 15.77
CA ASN A 277 15.78 12.80 14.92
C ASN A 277 14.50 12.52 14.12
N THR A 278 14.02 11.27 14.07
CA THR A 278 12.73 10.91 13.46
C THR A 278 11.72 10.64 14.57
N ILE A 279 10.73 11.51 14.67
CA ILE A 279 9.74 11.56 15.73
C ILE A 279 8.38 11.16 15.15
N THR A 280 7.81 10.07 15.63
CA THR A 280 6.53 9.51 15.15
C THR A 280 5.43 9.57 16.21
N ASP A 281 5.70 10.15 17.36
CA ASP A 281 4.84 10.19 18.53
C ASP A 281 4.27 11.57 18.85
N LEU A 282 4.34 12.53 17.92
CA LEU A 282 3.74 13.87 18.05
C LEU A 282 2.23 13.87 17.83
N GLY A 283 1.70 12.83 17.23
CA GLY A 283 0.29 12.62 16.90
C GLY A 283 0.15 11.47 15.93
N VAL A 284 -1.02 10.86 15.89
CA VAL A 284 -1.24 9.71 15.00
C VAL A 284 -1.14 10.14 13.55
N GLY A 285 -0.27 9.49 12.78
CA GLY A 285 -0.08 9.77 11.36
C GLY A 285 0.80 10.98 11.03
N LEU A 286 1.45 11.59 12.02
CA LEU A 286 2.48 12.61 11.83
C LEU A 286 3.87 12.01 12.01
N THR A 287 4.80 12.39 11.14
CA THR A 287 6.23 12.08 11.30
C THR A 287 7.04 13.35 11.08
N LEU A 288 7.73 13.78 12.15
CA LEU A 288 8.65 14.93 12.13
C LEU A 288 10.08 14.41 12.04
N THR A 289 10.86 14.92 11.09
CA THR A 289 12.29 14.63 10.98
C THR A 289 13.06 15.91 11.18
N LEU A 290 13.96 15.91 12.18
CA LEU A 290 14.83 17.03 12.50
C LEU A 290 16.10 16.94 11.65
N ASN A 291 16.44 17.99 10.92
CA ASN A 291 17.60 18.04 10.02
C ASN A 291 18.75 18.87 10.57
N LYS A 292 18.43 20.02 11.18
CA LYS A 292 19.38 20.96 11.78
C LYS A 292 18.68 21.87 12.78
N THR A 293 19.43 22.67 13.49
CA THR A 293 18.88 23.71 14.39
C THR A 293 18.19 24.82 13.59
N GLY A 294 17.14 25.39 14.14
CA GLY A 294 16.36 26.49 13.56
C GLY A 294 14.87 26.35 13.77
N GLU A 295 14.12 27.38 13.36
CA GLU A 295 12.68 27.47 13.51
C GLU A 295 11.98 27.27 12.15
N ILE A 296 10.85 26.56 12.16
CA ILE A 296 9.99 26.34 10.99
C ILE A 296 8.54 26.23 11.43
N ASN A 297 7.63 26.79 10.63
CA ASN A 297 6.20 26.60 10.77
C ASN A 297 5.74 25.60 9.72
N PHE A 298 4.87 24.66 10.12
CA PHE A 298 4.18 23.72 9.25
C PHE A 298 2.69 24.00 9.24
N ASP A 299 2.08 23.82 8.09
CA ASP A 299 0.64 23.86 7.92
C ASP A 299 0.19 22.57 7.23
N VAL A 300 -0.59 21.75 7.95
CA VAL A 300 -1.18 20.50 7.44
C VAL A 300 -2.51 20.86 6.79
N GLN A 301 -2.55 20.80 5.48
CA GLN A 301 -3.70 21.17 4.66
C GLN A 301 -4.26 19.93 3.95
N GLN A 302 -5.49 20.04 3.46
CA GLN A 302 -6.05 19.05 2.53
C GLN A 302 -5.31 19.14 1.18
N ASP A 303 -4.97 17.99 0.59
CA ASP A 303 -4.36 17.92 -0.73
C ASP A 303 -5.42 18.02 -1.83
N ASN A 304 -5.84 19.23 -2.12
CA ASN A 304 -6.85 19.50 -3.14
C ASN A 304 -6.32 19.28 -4.56
N GLU A 305 -5.02 19.48 -4.78
CA GLU A 305 -4.39 19.38 -6.10
C GLU A 305 -4.42 17.93 -6.62
N ALA A 306 -4.08 16.97 -5.76
CA ALA A 306 -4.13 15.56 -6.12
C ALA A 306 -5.55 15.10 -6.47
N VAL A 307 -6.55 15.57 -5.73
CA VAL A 307 -7.97 15.22 -5.98
C VAL A 307 -8.47 15.88 -7.25
N THR A 308 -8.16 17.17 -7.47
CA THR A 308 -8.53 17.90 -8.68
C THR A 308 -7.98 17.21 -9.94
N LYS A 309 -6.71 16.77 -9.89
CA LYS A 309 -6.09 16.01 -10.98
C LYS A 309 -6.84 14.70 -11.25
N THR A 310 -7.17 13.93 -10.21
CA THR A 310 -7.92 12.67 -10.39
C THR A 310 -9.33 12.90 -10.92
N MET A 311 -9.98 14.01 -10.55
CA MET A 311 -11.27 14.43 -11.15
C MET A 311 -11.13 14.74 -12.64
N GLN A 312 -10.06 15.42 -13.05
CA GLN A 312 -9.80 15.68 -14.48
C GLN A 312 -9.55 14.36 -15.23
N GLU A 313 -8.77 13.45 -14.68
CA GLU A 313 -8.53 12.11 -15.26
C GLU A 313 -9.84 11.32 -15.45
N LEU A 314 -10.77 11.43 -14.50
CA LEU A 314 -12.12 10.85 -14.62
C LEU A 314 -12.88 11.44 -15.80
N VAL A 315 -12.88 12.77 -15.95
CA VAL A 315 -13.57 13.47 -17.04
C VAL A 315 -12.99 13.07 -18.40
N ASP A 316 -11.67 13.06 -18.51
CA ASP A 316 -10.98 12.69 -19.75
C ASP A 316 -11.27 11.21 -20.13
N ALA A 317 -11.24 10.32 -19.17
CA ALA A 317 -11.56 8.90 -19.38
C ALA A 317 -13.02 8.70 -19.81
N TYR A 318 -13.97 9.42 -19.19
CA TYR A 318 -15.37 9.40 -19.58
C TYR A 318 -15.58 9.93 -21.00
N ASN A 319 -14.98 11.09 -21.33
CA ASN A 319 -15.12 11.70 -22.65
C ASN A 319 -14.54 10.80 -23.76
N ASN A 320 -13.43 10.14 -23.50
CA ASN A 320 -12.87 9.12 -24.39
C ASN A 320 -13.82 7.93 -24.57
N LEU A 321 -14.45 7.47 -23.50
CA LEU A 321 -15.46 6.41 -23.57
C LEU A 321 -16.67 6.85 -24.41
N VAL A 322 -17.22 8.03 -24.17
CA VAL A 322 -18.37 8.58 -24.91
C VAL A 322 -18.08 8.72 -26.39
N SER A 323 -16.89 9.19 -26.77
CA SER A 323 -16.46 9.28 -28.16
C SER A 323 -16.50 7.91 -28.85
N ASN A 324 -16.00 6.86 -28.19
CA ASN A 324 -16.02 5.51 -28.72
C ASN A 324 -17.44 4.92 -28.77
N LEU A 325 -18.28 5.20 -27.75
CA LEU A 325 -19.68 4.79 -27.75
C LEU A 325 -20.43 5.41 -28.94
N ASN A 326 -20.24 6.71 -29.18
CA ASN A 326 -20.85 7.40 -30.32
C ASN A 326 -20.42 6.76 -31.64
N ALA A 327 -19.14 6.55 -31.86
CA ALA A 327 -18.62 5.91 -33.07
C ALA A 327 -19.21 4.52 -33.33
N ALA A 328 -19.43 3.74 -32.23
CA ALA A 328 -19.95 2.39 -32.33
C ALA A 328 -21.47 2.28 -32.43
N THR A 329 -22.24 3.30 -31.99
CA THR A 329 -23.71 3.21 -31.87
C THR A 329 -24.47 4.21 -32.73
N ASP A 330 -23.85 5.33 -33.15
CA ASP A 330 -24.55 6.40 -33.84
C ASP A 330 -24.82 6.06 -35.30
N TYR A 331 -25.87 6.67 -35.83
CA TYR A 331 -26.25 6.61 -37.24
C TYR A 331 -25.83 7.91 -37.93
N ASN A 332 -25.01 7.80 -38.95
CA ASN A 332 -24.68 8.93 -39.83
C ASN A 332 -25.70 9.05 -40.95
N SER A 333 -26.58 10.05 -40.87
CA SER A 333 -27.64 10.26 -41.85
C SER A 333 -27.13 10.73 -43.22
N GLU A 334 -25.94 11.34 -43.29
CA GLU A 334 -25.35 11.81 -44.55
C GLU A 334 -24.80 10.66 -45.38
N THR A 335 -24.15 9.70 -44.73
CA THR A 335 -23.54 8.54 -45.41
C THR A 335 -24.41 7.29 -45.39
N GLY A 336 -25.51 7.29 -44.62
CA GLY A 336 -26.34 6.12 -44.41
C GLY A 336 -25.65 5.01 -43.61
N THR A 337 -24.50 5.30 -43.03
CA THR A 337 -23.74 4.31 -42.25
C THR A 337 -24.20 4.30 -40.79
N LYS A 338 -24.24 3.10 -40.22
CA LYS A 338 -24.63 2.87 -38.82
C LYS A 338 -23.45 2.27 -38.07
N GLY A 339 -23.33 2.65 -36.82
CA GLY A 339 -22.36 2.02 -35.92
C GLY A 339 -22.61 0.53 -35.79
N THR A 340 -21.54 -0.22 -35.66
CA THR A 340 -21.55 -1.70 -35.62
C THR A 340 -22.33 -2.27 -34.44
N LEU A 341 -22.41 -1.54 -33.33
CA LEU A 341 -23.15 -1.91 -32.11
C LEU A 341 -24.46 -1.12 -31.95
N GLN A 342 -24.95 -0.47 -33.01
CA GLN A 342 -26.23 0.21 -32.96
C GLN A 342 -27.35 -0.77 -32.59
N GLY A 343 -28.22 -0.37 -31.63
CA GLY A 343 -29.33 -1.19 -31.14
C GLY A 343 -28.93 -2.25 -30.10
N VAL A 344 -27.66 -2.36 -29.74
CA VAL A 344 -27.21 -3.24 -28.64
C VAL A 344 -27.53 -2.60 -27.29
N THR A 345 -28.49 -3.17 -26.57
CA THR A 345 -29.06 -2.61 -25.33
C THR A 345 -27.96 -2.45 -24.25
N GLU A 346 -27.08 -3.43 -24.10
CA GLU A 346 -26.00 -3.45 -23.15
C GLU A 346 -25.01 -2.29 -23.37
N VAL A 347 -24.78 -1.91 -24.61
CA VAL A 347 -23.89 -0.80 -24.99
C VAL A 347 -24.61 0.54 -24.86
N ASN A 348 -25.84 0.64 -25.34
CA ASN A 348 -26.63 1.87 -25.30
C ASN A 348 -26.96 2.34 -23.89
N SER A 349 -27.04 1.42 -22.91
CA SER A 349 -27.35 1.75 -21.51
C SER A 349 -26.15 2.28 -20.72
N ILE A 350 -24.92 2.16 -21.24
CA ILE A 350 -23.69 2.54 -20.51
C ILE A 350 -23.74 4.02 -20.11
N ARG A 351 -23.97 4.91 -21.08
CA ARG A 351 -23.97 6.36 -20.85
C ARG A 351 -25.02 6.76 -19.82
N SER A 352 -26.26 6.32 -19.99
CA SER A 352 -27.37 6.66 -19.08
C SER A 352 -27.14 6.14 -17.67
N SER A 353 -26.59 4.93 -17.54
CA SER A 353 -26.26 4.36 -16.23
C SER A 353 -25.17 5.15 -15.48
N ILE A 354 -24.16 5.65 -16.20
CA ILE A 354 -23.10 6.47 -15.60
C ILE A 354 -23.64 7.85 -15.22
N THR A 355 -24.32 8.54 -16.14
CA THR A 355 -24.77 9.92 -15.91
C THR A 355 -25.87 10.00 -14.86
N SER A 356 -26.77 9.02 -14.77
CA SER A 356 -27.79 8.98 -13.73
C SER A 356 -27.18 8.90 -12.32
N ILE A 357 -26.07 8.18 -12.15
CA ILE A 357 -25.39 8.10 -10.84
C ILE A 357 -24.58 9.36 -10.56
N LEU A 358 -23.86 9.90 -11.56
CA LEU A 358 -23.04 11.09 -11.37
C LEU A 358 -23.85 12.33 -11.00
N PHE A 359 -25.03 12.49 -11.59
CA PHE A 359 -25.87 13.68 -11.39
C PHE A 359 -27.05 13.48 -10.42
N ASP A 360 -27.10 12.33 -9.75
CA ASP A 360 -28.08 12.08 -8.68
C ASP A 360 -27.77 12.98 -7.47
N SER A 361 -28.80 13.68 -6.98
CA SER A 361 -28.69 14.52 -5.79
C SER A 361 -28.72 13.66 -4.53
N GLN A 362 -27.74 13.85 -3.67
CA GLN A 362 -27.59 13.10 -2.41
C GLN A 362 -27.83 13.98 -1.21
N SER A 363 -28.54 13.44 -0.21
CA SER A 363 -28.73 14.05 1.10
C SER A 363 -27.60 13.63 2.03
N ILE A 364 -26.72 14.54 2.38
CA ILE A 364 -25.53 14.32 3.20
C ILE A 364 -25.71 14.98 4.55
N ASP A 365 -25.38 14.28 5.63
CA ASP A 365 -25.29 14.89 6.95
C ASP A 365 -24.04 15.79 6.97
N GLY A 366 -24.26 17.08 7.21
CA GLY A 366 -23.20 18.06 7.19
C GLY A 366 -23.36 19.10 8.28
N THR A 367 -22.33 19.90 8.47
CA THR A 367 -22.36 21.06 9.36
C THR A 367 -22.35 22.32 8.50
N VAL A 368 -23.35 23.17 8.65
CA VAL A 368 -23.44 24.47 7.98
C VAL A 368 -23.45 25.60 9.02
N GLU A 369 -22.95 26.77 8.66
CA GLU A 369 -23.08 27.96 9.50
C GLU A 369 -24.48 28.56 9.34
N ASP A 370 -25.14 28.83 10.44
CA ASP A 370 -26.39 29.58 10.47
C ASP A 370 -26.11 31.08 10.25
N LYS A 371 -27.19 31.88 10.16
CA LYS A 371 -27.11 33.33 9.97
C LYS A 371 -26.33 34.08 11.05
N ASN A 372 -26.07 33.42 12.19
CA ASN A 372 -25.36 33.97 13.34
C ASN A 372 -23.92 33.45 13.45
N GLY A 373 -23.44 32.65 12.45
CA GLY A 373 -22.11 32.05 12.46
C GLY A 373 -21.99 30.79 13.33
N ASN A 374 -23.11 30.21 13.80
CA ASN A 374 -23.09 28.99 14.59
C ASN A 374 -23.07 27.76 13.68
N LYS A 375 -22.27 26.78 14.02
CA LYS A 375 -22.21 25.49 13.31
C LYS A 375 -23.41 24.62 13.69
N VAL A 376 -24.30 24.37 12.72
CA VAL A 376 -25.53 23.58 12.91
C VAL A 376 -25.43 22.32 12.04
N LYS A 377 -25.63 21.15 12.66
CA LYS A 377 -25.76 19.88 11.93
C LYS A 377 -27.10 19.84 11.20
N THR A 378 -27.07 19.65 9.89
CA THR A 378 -28.26 19.55 9.04
C THR A 378 -27.99 18.64 7.84
N LYS A 379 -29.06 18.26 7.14
CA LYS A 379 -28.95 17.55 5.86
C LYS A 379 -28.79 18.55 4.73
N VAL A 380 -27.75 18.38 3.93
CA VAL A 380 -27.43 19.20 2.76
C VAL A 380 -27.64 18.35 1.51
N MET A 381 -28.41 18.89 0.53
CA MET A 381 -28.56 18.25 -0.78
C MET A 381 -27.41 18.71 -1.66
N LEU A 382 -26.63 17.76 -2.18
CA LEU A 382 -25.50 18.00 -3.07
C LEU A 382 -25.53 17.07 -4.28
N SER A 383 -25.02 17.58 -5.38
CA SER A 383 -24.79 16.83 -6.62
C SER A 383 -23.39 17.15 -7.17
N MET A 384 -22.93 16.42 -8.18
CA MET A 384 -21.64 16.71 -8.83
C MET A 384 -21.60 18.09 -9.48
N GLN A 385 -22.75 18.68 -9.81
CA GLN A 385 -22.83 20.05 -10.35
C GLN A 385 -22.36 21.12 -9.34
N ASP A 386 -22.59 20.87 -8.05
CA ASP A 386 -22.11 21.74 -6.98
C ASP A 386 -20.59 21.76 -6.91
N PHE A 387 -19.96 20.68 -7.36
CA PHE A 387 -18.51 20.51 -7.44
C PHE A 387 -17.93 20.79 -8.84
N GLY A 388 -18.65 21.52 -9.69
CA GLY A 388 -18.13 21.97 -10.98
C GLY A 388 -18.17 20.96 -12.12
N LEU A 389 -18.81 19.79 -11.96
CA LEU A 389 -19.01 18.84 -13.04
C LEU A 389 -20.34 19.11 -13.75
N SER A 390 -20.34 19.17 -15.06
CA SER A 390 -21.55 19.35 -15.88
C SER A 390 -21.55 18.46 -17.11
N LEU A 391 -22.74 18.19 -17.63
CA LEU A 391 -22.94 17.45 -18.88
C LEU A 391 -23.16 18.45 -20.01
N THR A 392 -22.44 18.28 -21.12
CA THR A 392 -22.62 19.07 -22.34
C THR A 392 -23.73 18.48 -23.21
N ASP A 393 -24.21 19.25 -24.19
CA ASP A 393 -25.22 18.81 -25.15
C ASP A 393 -24.77 17.58 -25.98
N SER A 394 -23.46 17.41 -26.18
CA SER A 394 -22.87 16.24 -26.84
C SER A 394 -22.81 15.00 -25.95
N GLY A 395 -23.22 15.11 -24.68
CA GLY A 395 -23.14 14.04 -23.69
C GLY A 395 -21.76 13.82 -23.10
N SER A 396 -20.82 14.73 -23.35
CA SER A 396 -19.50 14.77 -22.72
C SER A 396 -19.56 15.48 -21.36
N LEU A 397 -18.62 15.19 -20.46
CA LEU A 397 -18.46 15.90 -19.20
C LEU A 397 -17.56 17.14 -19.39
N SER A 398 -17.92 18.21 -18.71
CA SER A 398 -17.08 19.39 -18.50
C SER A 398 -16.80 19.57 -17.02
N PHE A 399 -15.57 19.96 -16.66
CA PHE A 399 -15.12 20.12 -15.28
C PHE A 399 -14.52 21.51 -15.06
N ASP A 400 -15.10 22.24 -14.11
CA ASP A 400 -14.58 23.51 -13.60
C ASP A 400 -13.77 23.25 -12.32
N SER A 401 -12.46 23.12 -12.50
CA SER A 401 -11.53 22.85 -11.39
C SER A 401 -11.51 23.97 -10.35
N SER A 402 -11.70 25.23 -10.77
CA SER A 402 -11.71 26.37 -9.85
C SER A 402 -12.93 26.33 -8.93
N LYS A 403 -14.11 26.00 -9.48
CA LYS A 403 -15.33 25.79 -8.68
C LYS A 403 -15.17 24.62 -7.72
N PHE A 404 -14.55 23.53 -8.18
CA PHE A 404 -14.25 22.36 -7.34
C PHE A 404 -13.36 22.73 -6.17
N GLU A 405 -12.19 23.33 -6.43
CA GLU A 405 -11.23 23.71 -5.38
C GLU A 405 -11.83 24.68 -4.37
N LYS A 406 -12.63 25.65 -4.85
CA LYS A 406 -13.34 26.59 -3.98
C LYS A 406 -14.29 25.84 -3.04
N LYS A 407 -15.11 24.92 -3.57
CA LYS A 407 -16.09 24.15 -2.80
C LYS A 407 -15.42 23.25 -1.76
N VAL A 408 -14.31 22.59 -2.13
CA VAL A 408 -13.52 21.76 -1.23
C VAL A 408 -12.91 22.58 -0.09
N LYS A 409 -12.40 23.78 -0.38
CA LYS A 409 -11.82 24.67 0.65
C LYS A 409 -12.87 25.24 1.60
N GLU A 410 -14.06 25.57 1.08
CA GLU A 410 -15.14 26.13 1.89
C GLU A 410 -15.66 25.15 2.95
N ASN A 411 -15.78 23.87 2.60
CA ASN A 411 -16.26 22.86 3.53
C ASN A 411 -15.62 21.48 3.23
N PRO A 412 -14.40 21.24 3.74
CA PRO A 412 -13.68 19.98 3.49
C PRO A 412 -14.43 18.75 4.02
N ASP A 413 -15.01 18.83 5.22
CA ASP A 413 -15.71 17.71 5.85
C ASP A 413 -16.97 17.30 5.07
N LEU A 414 -17.72 18.29 4.57
CA LEU A 414 -18.90 18.03 3.73
C LEU A 414 -18.52 17.44 2.39
N THR A 415 -17.41 17.90 1.81
CA THR A 415 -16.85 17.36 0.57
C THR A 415 -16.43 15.90 0.75
N GLU A 416 -15.67 15.62 1.79
CA GLU A 416 -15.26 14.25 2.14
C GLU A 416 -16.48 13.36 2.35
N SER A 417 -17.48 13.83 3.07
CA SER A 417 -18.73 13.09 3.30
C SER A 417 -19.52 12.83 2.01
N PHE A 418 -19.56 13.77 1.08
CA PHE A 418 -20.25 13.61 -0.21
C PHE A 418 -19.58 12.56 -1.10
N PHE A 419 -18.26 12.64 -1.25
CA PHE A 419 -17.52 11.78 -2.18
C PHE A 419 -17.29 10.38 -1.62
N SER A 420 -16.87 10.27 -0.37
CA SER A 420 -16.61 9.00 0.29
C SER A 420 -17.87 8.42 0.97
N ASN A 421 -18.85 9.28 1.28
CA ASN A 421 -20.02 8.96 2.10
C ASN A 421 -19.64 8.12 3.33
N ILE A 422 -18.53 8.49 3.97
CA ILE A 422 -18.10 7.90 5.24
C ILE A 422 -19.01 8.49 6.30
N THR A 423 -20.18 7.88 6.47
CA THR A 423 -21.12 8.29 7.54
C THR A 423 -20.76 7.66 8.88
N LYS A 424 -19.86 6.68 8.87
CA LYS A 424 -19.48 5.94 10.07
C LYS A 424 -18.08 5.34 9.92
N TYR A 425 -17.28 5.46 10.98
CA TYR A 425 -16.07 4.66 11.17
C TYR A 425 -16.38 3.44 12.03
N GLU A 426 -15.56 2.37 11.89
CA GLU A 426 -15.63 1.23 12.79
C GLU A 426 -15.29 1.70 14.22
N ASP A 427 -16.13 1.38 15.20
CA ASP A 427 -15.83 1.68 16.59
C ASP A 427 -14.53 1.00 17.02
N ILE A 428 -13.71 1.70 17.78
CA ILE A 428 -12.51 1.12 18.39
C ILE A 428 -12.96 0.15 19.48
N ASN A 429 -12.56 -1.10 19.35
CA ASN A 429 -12.79 -2.14 20.33
C ASN A 429 -11.46 -2.83 20.61
N HIS A 430 -10.77 -2.40 21.67
CA HIS A 430 -9.52 -3.03 22.10
C HIS A 430 -9.78 -3.79 23.41
N THR A 431 -9.46 -5.09 23.40
CA THR A 431 -9.50 -5.93 24.60
C THR A 431 -8.07 -6.29 24.98
N GLY A 432 -7.69 -5.98 26.19
CA GLY A 432 -6.41 -6.37 26.75
C GLY A 432 -6.31 -7.89 26.98
N ASP A 433 -5.10 -8.37 27.18
CA ASP A 433 -4.84 -9.76 27.56
C ASP A 433 -5.36 -10.06 28.97
N LEU A 434 -5.55 -11.34 29.26
CA LEU A 434 -6.02 -11.80 30.56
C LEU A 434 -5.07 -11.39 31.70
N ILE A 435 -5.57 -10.60 32.64
CA ILE A 435 -4.94 -10.30 33.93
C ILE A 435 -5.35 -11.41 34.88
N LYS A 436 -4.44 -12.36 35.14
CA LYS A 436 -4.74 -13.53 35.99
C LYS A 436 -4.97 -13.12 37.44
N GLU A 437 -5.92 -13.77 38.10
CA GLU A 437 -6.12 -13.65 39.55
C GLU A 437 -4.80 -13.90 40.31
N GLY A 438 -4.45 -13.04 41.23
CA GLY A 438 -3.20 -13.08 42.01
C GLY A 438 -2.05 -12.25 41.43
N SER A 439 -2.16 -11.77 40.17
CA SER A 439 -1.05 -11.05 39.51
C SER A 439 -0.80 -9.64 40.09
N LEU A 440 -1.79 -8.99 40.65
CA LEU A 440 -1.71 -7.69 41.30
C LEU A 440 -1.76 -7.75 42.83
N LYS A 441 -1.83 -8.94 43.41
CA LYS A 441 -2.03 -9.16 44.86
C LYS A 441 -1.04 -8.39 45.73
N GLN A 442 0.22 -8.22 45.31
CA GLN A 442 1.26 -7.50 46.02
C GLN A 442 0.98 -5.97 46.16
N TYR A 443 0.10 -5.42 45.32
CA TYR A 443 -0.27 -4.00 45.32
C TYR A 443 -1.62 -3.75 46.01
N VAL A 444 -2.36 -4.81 46.37
CA VAL A 444 -3.69 -4.70 46.99
C VAL A 444 -3.59 -4.07 48.40
N GLY A 445 -4.41 -3.10 48.66
CA GLY A 445 -4.56 -2.43 49.95
C GLY A 445 -4.96 -0.95 49.80
N THR A 446 -5.48 -0.40 50.89
CA THR A 446 -5.96 0.99 50.94
C THR A 446 -5.06 1.91 51.78
N GLY A 447 -3.98 1.36 52.41
CA GLY A 447 -3.02 2.11 53.22
C GLY A 447 -2.03 2.94 52.40
N THR A 448 -1.39 3.92 53.07
CA THR A 448 -0.40 4.81 52.43
C THR A 448 0.79 4.08 51.81
N ASN A 449 1.15 2.90 52.32
CA ASN A 449 2.26 2.08 51.81
C ASN A 449 1.83 1.05 50.76
N ASN A 450 0.54 0.91 50.49
CA ASN A 450 -0.01 -0.02 49.51
C ASN A 450 -0.40 0.73 48.22
N GLY A 451 -0.53 0.00 47.13
CA GLY A 451 -0.90 0.56 45.84
C GLY A 451 0.26 0.60 44.85
N LEU A 452 -0.04 0.91 43.61
CA LEU A 452 0.91 1.02 42.51
C LEU A 452 0.95 2.47 42.03
N GLU A 453 2.14 3.06 42.08
CA GLU A 453 2.38 4.40 41.54
C GLU A 453 2.63 4.32 40.03
N PHE A 454 2.06 5.28 39.33
CA PHE A 454 2.30 5.48 37.89
C PHE A 454 3.32 6.60 37.71
N LYS A 455 4.40 6.31 37.00
CA LYS A 455 5.40 7.32 36.63
C LYS A 455 5.05 7.89 35.26
N GLN A 456 5.47 9.11 35.03
CA GLN A 456 5.26 9.79 33.75
C GLN A 456 5.80 8.95 32.59
N GLY A 457 4.97 8.73 31.57
CA GLY A 457 5.31 7.97 30.37
C GLY A 457 5.22 6.44 30.49
N GLU A 458 4.94 5.88 31.69
CA GLU A 458 4.77 4.42 31.83
C GLU A 458 3.48 3.89 31.19
N PHE A 459 2.44 4.73 31.14
CA PHE A 459 1.17 4.43 30.46
C PHE A 459 0.55 5.70 29.92
N THR A 460 0.45 5.78 28.60
CA THR A 460 -0.11 6.92 27.86
C THR A 460 -1.14 6.42 26.88
N ILE A 461 -2.29 7.05 26.85
CA ILE A 461 -3.32 6.87 25.80
C ILE A 461 -3.25 8.06 24.87
N VAL A 462 -3.17 7.80 23.56
CA VAL A 462 -3.30 8.82 22.52
C VAL A 462 -4.62 8.61 21.80
N TYR A 463 -5.49 9.61 21.82
CA TYR A 463 -6.80 9.59 21.19
C TYR A 463 -7.19 11.01 20.77
N ASN A 464 -7.83 11.18 19.62
CA ASN A 464 -8.14 12.49 19.03
C ASN A 464 -6.89 13.41 18.91
N ASN A 465 -5.75 12.85 18.56
CA ASN A 465 -4.46 13.55 18.47
C ASN A 465 -4.00 14.19 19.80
N GLN A 466 -4.63 13.84 20.91
CA GLN A 466 -4.24 14.27 22.24
C GLN A 466 -3.63 13.11 23.02
N SER A 467 -2.61 13.43 23.81
CA SER A 467 -1.85 12.47 24.61
C SER A 467 -2.27 12.61 26.07
N TYR A 468 -2.72 11.52 26.68
CA TYR A 468 -3.17 11.46 28.06
C TYR A 468 -2.25 10.54 28.85
N ASP A 469 -1.39 11.14 29.68
CA ASP A 469 -0.53 10.41 30.61
C ASP A 469 -1.35 9.94 31.81
N ILE A 470 -1.45 8.63 31.98
CA ILE A 470 -2.29 8.03 33.04
C ILE A 470 -1.71 8.21 34.45
N SER A 471 -0.44 8.65 34.56
CA SER A 471 0.16 9.02 35.85
C SER A 471 -0.43 10.30 36.46
N LYS A 472 -1.26 11.04 35.71
CA LYS A 472 -1.84 12.32 36.15
C LYS A 472 -3.36 12.25 36.16
N ALA A 473 -3.96 12.84 37.18
CA ALA A 473 -5.40 13.14 37.20
C ALA A 473 -5.66 14.43 36.39
N ARG A 474 -6.95 14.70 36.13
CA ARG A 474 -7.39 15.88 35.35
C ARG A 474 -6.98 17.22 35.99
N ASP A 475 -6.81 17.25 37.29
CA ASP A 475 -6.34 18.43 38.07
C ASP A 475 -4.80 18.53 38.13
N GLY A 476 -4.08 17.62 37.45
CA GLY A 476 -2.62 17.57 37.42
C GLY A 476 -1.97 16.83 38.59
N SER A 477 -2.75 16.36 39.57
CA SER A 477 -2.24 15.57 40.70
C SER A 477 -1.72 14.21 40.24
N THR A 478 -0.80 13.62 41.00
CA THR A 478 -0.22 12.30 40.68
C THR A 478 -1.24 11.20 41.05
N PHE A 479 -1.45 10.28 40.12
CA PHE A 479 -2.32 9.13 40.32
C PHE A 479 -1.59 7.97 40.98
N LYS A 480 -2.19 7.42 42.02
CA LYS A 480 -1.77 6.18 42.68
C LYS A 480 -2.92 5.18 42.63
N LEU A 481 -2.70 4.02 42.06
CA LEU A 481 -3.68 2.96 41.95
C LEU A 481 -3.79 2.18 43.25
N THR A 482 -4.94 2.22 43.94
CA THR A 482 -5.25 1.51 45.18
C THR A 482 -6.55 0.73 45.05
N GLY A 483 -6.75 -0.26 45.89
CA GLY A 483 -8.01 -1.02 46.02
C GLY A 483 -7.89 -2.12 47.06
N ALA A 484 -8.99 -2.49 47.71
CA ALA A 484 -9.06 -3.54 48.72
C ALA A 484 -8.97 -4.96 48.07
N THR A 485 -9.24 -5.05 46.79
CA THR A 485 -9.10 -6.28 45.96
C THR A 485 -8.46 -5.95 44.62
N GLU A 486 -7.96 -6.94 43.88
CA GLU A 486 -7.42 -6.77 42.53
C GLU A 486 -8.50 -6.25 41.55
N GLN A 487 -9.72 -6.76 41.70
CA GLN A 487 -10.85 -6.30 40.90
C GLN A 487 -11.14 -4.80 41.14
N GLU A 488 -11.17 -4.37 42.39
CA GLU A 488 -11.38 -2.98 42.75
C GLU A 488 -10.24 -2.09 42.22
N MET A 489 -8.97 -2.54 42.32
CA MET A 489 -7.85 -1.82 41.71
C MET A 489 -8.07 -1.61 40.22
N LEU A 490 -8.44 -2.64 39.48
CA LEU A 490 -8.67 -2.53 38.05
C LEU A 490 -9.89 -1.61 37.73
N GLN A 491 -10.95 -1.69 38.53
CA GLN A 491 -12.10 -0.78 38.41
C GLN A 491 -11.71 0.67 38.69
N ASN A 492 -10.85 0.92 39.69
CA ASN A 492 -10.31 2.24 39.98
C ASN A 492 -9.42 2.76 38.86
N LEU A 493 -8.63 1.90 38.22
CA LEU A 493 -7.89 2.28 37.02
C LEU A 493 -8.82 2.69 35.86
N ALA A 494 -9.83 1.90 35.58
CA ALA A 494 -10.81 2.21 34.53
C ALA A 494 -11.56 3.51 34.84
N THR A 495 -11.97 3.72 36.11
CA THR A 495 -12.60 4.94 36.57
C THR A 495 -11.68 6.15 36.43
N HIS A 496 -10.41 5.99 36.78
CA HIS A 496 -9.41 7.06 36.61
C HIS A 496 -9.26 7.45 35.13
N ILE A 497 -9.08 6.49 34.22
CA ILE A 497 -8.96 6.76 32.78
C ILE A 497 -10.24 7.48 32.27
N ASN A 498 -11.41 7.00 32.65
CA ASN A 498 -12.66 7.65 32.26
C ASN A 498 -12.81 9.08 32.83
N SER A 499 -12.25 9.34 34.03
CA SER A 499 -12.29 10.68 34.66
C SER A 499 -11.36 11.71 33.97
N LEU A 500 -10.42 11.28 33.15
CA LEU A 500 -9.57 12.18 32.35
C LEU A 500 -10.36 12.97 31.30
N GLY A 501 -11.63 12.59 31.07
CA GLY A 501 -12.51 13.30 30.13
C GLY A 501 -12.11 13.14 28.68
N ILE A 502 -11.60 11.97 28.31
CA ILE A 502 -11.27 11.63 26.91
C ILE A 502 -12.59 11.45 26.16
N GLU A 503 -12.98 12.47 25.41
CA GLU A 503 -14.26 12.48 24.70
C GLU A 503 -14.32 11.34 23.68
N GLY A 504 -15.42 10.56 23.70
CA GLY A 504 -15.62 9.41 22.81
C GLY A 504 -14.87 8.14 23.20
N LEU A 505 -14.12 8.11 24.33
CA LEU A 505 -13.40 6.93 24.80
C LEU A 505 -13.94 6.46 26.16
N SER A 506 -14.08 5.16 26.33
CA SER A 506 -14.50 4.54 27.60
C SER A 506 -13.71 3.27 27.90
N VAL A 507 -13.41 3.05 29.18
CA VAL A 507 -12.69 1.87 29.66
C VAL A 507 -13.57 1.12 30.67
N LYS A 508 -13.64 -0.20 30.54
CA LYS A 508 -14.35 -1.10 31.45
C LYS A 508 -13.48 -2.30 31.82
N VAL A 509 -13.73 -2.85 33.00
CA VAL A 509 -13.16 -4.12 33.46
C VAL A 509 -14.23 -5.19 33.33
N GLU A 510 -13.91 -6.27 32.66
CA GLU A 510 -14.77 -7.44 32.57
C GLU A 510 -14.10 -8.66 33.24
N ALA A 511 -14.88 -9.41 33.99
CA ALA A 511 -14.41 -10.66 34.57
C ALA A 511 -14.25 -11.73 33.48
N TYR A 512 -13.16 -12.49 33.56
CA TYR A 512 -12.87 -13.61 32.69
C TYR A 512 -12.88 -14.93 33.48
N ASP A 513 -13.74 -15.84 33.09
CA ASP A 513 -13.82 -17.20 33.68
C ASP A 513 -14.11 -18.20 32.55
N LYS A 514 -13.07 -18.60 31.84
CA LYS A 514 -13.13 -19.56 30.73
C LYS A 514 -11.88 -20.43 30.72
N ASN A 515 -11.99 -21.64 30.22
CA ASN A 515 -10.88 -22.55 30.01
C ASN A 515 -10.00 -22.80 31.27
N ASN A 516 -10.64 -22.89 32.44
CA ASN A 516 -9.95 -23.02 33.74
C ASN A 516 -9.03 -21.83 34.10
N GLN A 517 -9.21 -20.68 33.47
CA GLN A 517 -8.47 -19.46 33.77
C GLN A 517 -9.44 -18.41 34.32
N LYS A 518 -9.09 -17.82 35.46
CA LYS A 518 -9.85 -16.73 36.11
C LYS A 518 -9.02 -15.46 36.15
N GLY A 519 -9.70 -14.34 36.03
CA GLY A 519 -9.09 -13.02 36.07
C GLY A 519 -9.97 -11.95 35.48
N TRP A 520 -9.36 -10.96 34.88
CA TRP A 520 -10.04 -9.79 34.32
C TRP A 520 -9.42 -9.37 33.00
N GLU A 521 -10.21 -8.67 32.18
CA GLU A 521 -9.78 -8.03 30.96
C GLU A 521 -10.16 -6.54 30.99
N LEU A 522 -9.25 -5.67 30.56
CA LEU A 522 -9.57 -4.27 30.30
C LEU A 522 -10.12 -4.14 28.88
N LYS A 523 -11.33 -3.61 28.76
CA LYS A 523 -11.95 -3.30 27.47
C LYS A 523 -12.01 -1.81 27.24
N ILE A 524 -11.40 -1.37 26.15
CA ILE A 524 -11.34 0.01 25.73
C ILE A 524 -12.22 0.15 24.49
N LYS A 525 -13.23 0.99 24.57
CA LYS A 525 -14.09 1.35 23.45
C LYS A 525 -13.93 2.82 23.11
N GLY A 526 -13.85 3.12 21.85
CA GLY A 526 -13.77 4.48 21.34
C GLY A 526 -14.60 4.67 20.08
N ASP A 527 -15.03 5.89 19.80
CA ASP A 527 -15.65 6.25 18.54
C ASP A 527 -14.61 6.11 17.42
N GLY A 528 -14.97 5.47 16.32
CA GLY A 528 -14.03 5.08 15.28
C GLY A 528 -13.46 6.22 14.43
N GLY A 529 -13.93 7.45 14.61
CA GLY A 529 -13.51 8.63 13.85
C GLY A 529 -12.08 9.11 14.11
N SER A 530 -11.40 8.54 15.11
CA SER A 530 -10.06 8.95 15.52
C SER A 530 -9.14 7.75 15.68
N ASN A 531 -7.86 7.98 15.45
CA ASN A 531 -6.85 6.96 15.72
C ASN A 531 -6.65 6.82 17.24
N PHE A 532 -6.37 5.60 17.66
CA PHE A 532 -6.15 5.26 19.05
C PHE A 532 -4.79 4.57 19.21
N SER A 533 -4.01 4.96 20.21
CA SER A 533 -2.83 4.19 20.56
C SER A 533 -2.58 4.15 22.07
N ILE A 534 -1.97 3.05 22.49
CA ILE A 534 -1.42 2.85 23.83
C ILE A 534 0.10 2.87 23.68
N LYS A 535 0.77 3.68 24.50
CA LYS A 535 2.23 3.79 24.57
C LYS A 535 2.68 3.68 26.01
N GLY A 536 3.91 3.20 26.23
CA GLY A 536 4.48 3.16 27.56
C GLY A 536 5.51 2.07 27.79
N ASN A 537 5.86 1.87 29.05
CA ASN A 537 6.78 0.81 29.44
C ASN A 537 6.12 -0.56 29.29
N LYS A 538 6.74 -1.45 28.50
CA LYS A 538 6.18 -2.79 28.17
C LYS A 538 5.85 -3.63 29.41
N ASP A 539 6.76 -3.66 30.38
CA ASP A 539 6.58 -4.46 31.59
C ASP A 539 5.52 -3.87 32.52
N PHE A 540 5.34 -2.54 32.47
CA PHE A 540 4.30 -1.85 33.20
C PHE A 540 2.94 -2.10 32.59
N LEU A 541 2.78 -1.91 31.29
CA LEU A 541 1.53 -2.15 30.54
C LEU A 541 1.06 -3.59 30.68
N LYS A 542 1.99 -4.55 30.65
CA LYS A 542 1.70 -5.99 30.80
C LYS A 542 1.02 -6.32 32.13
N LYS A 543 1.25 -5.55 33.21
CA LYS A 543 0.55 -5.76 34.50
C LYS A 543 -0.96 -5.62 34.36
N PHE A 544 -1.41 -4.84 33.39
CA PHE A 544 -2.82 -4.54 33.09
C PHE A 544 -3.32 -5.27 31.84
N GLY A 545 -2.60 -6.30 31.38
CA GLY A 545 -2.94 -7.00 30.15
C GLY A 545 -2.84 -6.13 28.89
N LEU A 546 -2.09 -5.03 28.94
CA LEU A 546 -1.96 -4.09 27.83
C LEU A 546 -0.57 -4.22 27.18
N SER A 547 -0.50 -3.84 25.92
CA SER A 547 0.72 -3.70 25.15
C SER A 547 0.66 -2.41 24.33
N GLU A 548 1.80 -1.96 23.84
CA GLU A 548 1.82 -0.88 22.87
C GLU A 548 0.96 -1.26 21.66
N THR A 549 -0.01 -0.43 21.36
CA THR A 549 -1.03 -0.68 20.35
C THR A 549 -1.26 0.58 19.53
N ASN A 550 -1.47 0.41 18.23
CA ASN A 550 -1.85 1.49 17.33
C ASN A 550 -3.01 1.01 16.45
N ILE A 551 -4.19 1.61 16.63
CA ILE A 551 -5.39 1.33 15.84
C ILE A 551 -5.71 2.57 15.03
N THR A 552 -5.61 2.46 13.70
CA THR A 552 -6.00 3.53 12.78
C THR A 552 -7.51 3.50 12.56
N ALA A 553 -8.12 4.68 12.46
CA ALA A 553 -9.52 4.83 12.11
C ALA A 553 -9.81 4.13 10.77
N LYS A 554 -10.76 3.19 10.77
CA LYS A 554 -11.18 2.47 9.58
C LYS A 554 -12.55 2.99 9.13
N PRO A 555 -12.61 3.63 7.94
CA PRO A 555 -13.89 4.03 7.38
C PRO A 555 -14.70 2.80 6.99
N VAL A 556 -15.99 2.79 7.34
CA VAL A 556 -16.97 1.84 6.78
C VAL A 556 -17.31 2.31 5.39
N GLU A 557 -17.10 1.47 4.37
CA GLU A 557 -17.38 1.81 2.97
C GLU A 557 -18.78 2.39 2.84
N GLY A 558 -18.86 3.66 2.47
CA GLY A 558 -20.10 4.37 2.26
C GLY A 558 -20.72 4.07 0.90
N LYS A 559 -21.99 4.47 0.74
CA LYS A 559 -22.71 4.40 -0.54
C LYS A 559 -22.49 5.67 -1.39
N GLY A 560 -21.31 6.25 -1.37
CA GLY A 560 -20.97 7.48 -2.11
C GLY A 560 -21.13 7.34 -3.63
N VAL A 561 -21.16 8.46 -4.33
CA VAL A 561 -21.33 8.52 -5.79
C VAL A 561 -20.35 7.58 -6.49
N PHE A 562 -19.07 7.65 -6.13
CA PHE A 562 -18.04 6.84 -6.78
C PHE A 562 -18.10 5.36 -6.37
N SER A 563 -18.52 5.02 -5.16
CA SER A 563 -18.74 3.63 -4.75
C SER A 563 -19.89 2.98 -5.50
N LYS A 564 -21.01 3.72 -5.68
CA LYS A 564 -22.14 3.27 -6.51
C LYS A 564 -21.72 3.09 -7.97
N LEU A 565 -20.98 4.07 -8.51
CA LEU A 565 -20.51 4.04 -9.89
C LEU A 565 -19.54 2.88 -10.12
N LYS A 566 -18.58 2.65 -9.22
CA LYS A 566 -17.66 1.50 -9.26
C LYS A 566 -18.41 0.17 -9.30
N SER A 567 -19.40 -0.01 -8.43
CA SER A 567 -20.22 -1.23 -8.39
C SER A 567 -20.99 -1.43 -9.70
N THR A 568 -21.58 -0.36 -10.26
CA THR A 568 -22.31 -0.42 -11.54
C THR A 568 -21.37 -0.79 -12.70
N LEU A 569 -20.19 -0.19 -12.76
CA LEU A 569 -19.20 -0.51 -13.79
C LEU A 569 -18.70 -1.96 -13.67
N GLN A 570 -18.50 -2.47 -12.45
CA GLN A 570 -18.18 -3.88 -12.21
C GLN A 570 -19.31 -4.81 -12.68
N GLY A 571 -20.58 -4.39 -12.53
CA GLY A 571 -21.75 -5.11 -13.07
C GLY A 571 -21.76 -5.19 -14.58
N MET A 572 -21.12 -4.26 -15.29
CA MET A 572 -20.98 -4.27 -16.75
C MET A 572 -19.76 -5.07 -17.23
N THR A 573 -18.59 -4.87 -16.61
CA THR A 573 -17.28 -5.37 -17.08
C THR A 573 -16.80 -6.65 -16.40
N GLY A 574 -17.35 -7.01 -15.25
CA GLY A 574 -16.94 -8.19 -14.48
C GLY A 574 -17.19 -9.51 -15.22
N THR A 575 -16.69 -10.61 -14.67
CA THR A 575 -16.80 -11.96 -15.27
C THR A 575 -18.24 -12.41 -15.56
N LYS A 576 -19.21 -11.89 -14.80
CA LYS A 576 -20.66 -12.11 -15.03
C LYS A 576 -21.36 -10.83 -15.52
N GLY A 577 -20.60 -9.84 -15.95
CA GLY A 577 -21.11 -8.55 -16.38
C GLY A 577 -21.88 -8.61 -17.68
N SER A 578 -22.75 -7.62 -17.92
CA SER A 578 -23.63 -7.59 -19.10
C SER A 578 -22.85 -7.60 -20.42
N LEU A 579 -21.77 -6.80 -20.51
CA LEU A 579 -20.92 -6.76 -21.71
C LEU A 579 -20.12 -8.04 -21.92
N THR A 580 -19.72 -8.72 -20.84
CA THR A 580 -19.02 -10.00 -20.93
C THR A 580 -19.95 -11.10 -21.44
N LYS A 581 -21.18 -11.13 -20.96
CA LYS A 581 -22.19 -12.05 -21.46
C LYS A 581 -22.54 -11.82 -22.94
N TYR A 582 -22.64 -10.56 -23.36
CA TYR A 582 -22.86 -10.23 -24.76
C TYR A 582 -21.69 -10.69 -25.65
N ASP A 583 -20.45 -10.49 -25.22
CA ASP A 583 -19.23 -10.98 -25.90
C ASP A 583 -19.21 -12.52 -26.04
N GLU A 584 -19.56 -13.21 -24.96
CA GLU A 584 -19.74 -14.68 -24.98
C GLU A 584 -20.83 -15.12 -25.95
N SER A 585 -21.96 -14.39 -26.04
CA SER A 585 -23.00 -14.64 -27.00
C SER A 585 -22.52 -14.51 -28.45
N LEU A 586 -21.82 -13.39 -28.77
CA LEU A 586 -21.21 -13.19 -30.09
C LEU A 586 -20.22 -14.30 -30.46
N THR A 587 -19.44 -14.75 -29.48
CA THR A 587 -18.46 -15.85 -29.67
C THR A 587 -19.19 -17.17 -30.01
N ASN A 588 -20.25 -17.49 -29.28
CA ASN A 588 -21.05 -18.70 -29.53
C ASN A 588 -21.79 -18.64 -30.87
N ASP A 589 -22.32 -17.47 -31.21
CA ASP A 589 -22.99 -17.27 -32.52
C ASP A 589 -21.99 -17.41 -33.67
N THR A 590 -20.80 -16.81 -33.53
CA THR A 590 -19.71 -16.94 -34.51
C THR A 590 -19.29 -18.40 -34.70
N LYS A 591 -19.18 -19.16 -33.61
CA LYS A 591 -18.88 -20.59 -33.68
C LYS A 591 -19.98 -21.39 -34.40
N THR A 592 -21.24 -21.05 -34.15
CA THR A 592 -22.39 -21.69 -34.82
C THR A 592 -22.43 -21.34 -36.30
N LEU A 593 -22.21 -20.08 -36.65
CA LEU A 593 -22.15 -19.62 -38.05
C LEU A 593 -20.98 -20.28 -38.82
N ASN A 594 -19.82 -20.42 -38.22
CA ASN A 594 -18.68 -21.12 -38.84
C ASN A 594 -18.99 -22.59 -39.10
N LYS A 595 -19.64 -23.30 -38.16
CA LYS A 595 -20.10 -24.69 -38.40
C LYS A 595 -21.10 -24.78 -39.53
N ALA A 596 -22.06 -23.85 -39.59
CA ALA A 596 -23.08 -23.81 -40.68
C ALA A 596 -22.39 -23.52 -42.03
N LYS A 597 -21.43 -22.57 -42.07
CA LYS A 597 -20.59 -22.26 -43.24
C LYS A 597 -19.86 -23.49 -43.74
N GLU A 598 -19.13 -24.19 -42.85
CA GLU A 598 -18.40 -25.41 -43.18
C GLU A 598 -19.33 -26.52 -43.70
N SER A 599 -20.50 -26.68 -43.10
CA SER A 599 -21.49 -27.67 -43.54
C SER A 599 -22.05 -27.34 -44.93
N ALA A 600 -22.36 -26.05 -45.19
CA ALA A 600 -22.83 -25.59 -46.50
C ALA A 600 -21.75 -25.77 -47.56
N GLN A 601 -20.49 -25.39 -47.27
CA GLN A 601 -19.35 -25.58 -48.16
C GLN A 601 -19.13 -27.06 -48.49
N LYS A 602 -19.13 -27.94 -47.49
CA LYS A 602 -18.98 -29.39 -47.68
C LYS A 602 -20.10 -29.99 -48.50
N ALA A 603 -21.36 -29.53 -48.32
CA ALA A 603 -22.49 -30.01 -49.13
C ALA A 603 -22.32 -29.61 -50.60
N ILE A 604 -21.86 -28.38 -50.89
CA ILE A 604 -21.56 -27.90 -52.23
C ILE A 604 -20.43 -28.73 -52.84
N ASP A 605 -19.31 -28.87 -52.10
CA ASP A 605 -18.16 -29.65 -52.58
C ASP A 605 -18.56 -31.08 -52.94
N THR A 606 -19.27 -31.76 -52.04
CA THR A 606 -19.77 -33.12 -52.30
C THR A 606 -20.70 -33.20 -53.52
N LYS A 607 -21.60 -32.22 -53.71
CA LYS A 607 -22.50 -32.15 -54.86
C LYS A 607 -21.72 -32.01 -56.16
N TYR A 608 -20.78 -31.06 -56.21
CA TYR A 608 -20.00 -30.80 -57.43
C TYR A 608 -18.99 -31.91 -57.72
N ASP A 609 -18.42 -32.55 -56.72
CA ASP A 609 -17.59 -33.74 -56.85
C ASP A 609 -18.43 -34.93 -57.44
N SER A 610 -19.62 -35.14 -56.95
CA SER A 610 -20.54 -36.17 -57.48
C SER A 610 -20.91 -35.89 -58.96
N MET A 611 -21.22 -34.62 -59.27
CA MET A 611 -21.55 -34.16 -60.60
C MET A 611 -20.38 -34.33 -61.56
N ALA A 612 -19.17 -33.97 -61.16
CA ALA A 612 -17.95 -34.18 -61.93
C ALA A 612 -17.71 -35.66 -62.25
N ASN A 613 -17.90 -36.53 -61.26
CA ASN A 613 -17.76 -37.98 -61.42
C ASN A 613 -18.78 -38.55 -62.40
N GLN A 614 -20.05 -38.12 -62.35
CA GLN A 614 -21.09 -38.54 -63.27
C GLN A 614 -20.77 -38.10 -64.70
N TRP A 615 -20.34 -36.84 -64.88
CA TRP A 615 -19.98 -36.32 -66.18
C TRP A 615 -18.73 -37.02 -66.79
N LEU A 616 -17.73 -37.38 -65.99
CA LEU A 616 -16.59 -38.18 -66.43
C LEU A 616 -17.05 -39.55 -66.93
N GLN A 617 -18.05 -40.16 -66.31
CA GLN A 617 -18.60 -41.41 -66.79
C GLN A 617 -19.31 -41.21 -68.16
N TYR A 618 -20.11 -40.13 -68.31
CA TYR A 618 -20.77 -39.82 -69.59
C TYR A 618 -19.74 -39.51 -70.68
N GLU A 619 -18.70 -38.74 -70.41
CA GLU A 619 -17.60 -38.48 -71.35
C GLU A 619 -16.90 -39.78 -71.78
N SER A 620 -16.67 -40.70 -70.87
CA SER A 620 -16.10 -42.01 -71.19
C SER A 620 -17.01 -42.83 -72.14
N ILE A 621 -18.37 -42.79 -71.92
CA ILE A 621 -19.33 -43.46 -72.80
C ILE A 621 -19.37 -42.80 -74.17
N LEU A 622 -19.40 -41.48 -74.24
CA LEU A 622 -19.37 -40.73 -75.51
C LEU A 622 -18.08 -40.98 -76.29
N ASN A 623 -16.93 -41.04 -75.61
CA ASN A 623 -15.66 -41.40 -76.30
C ASN A 623 -15.73 -42.82 -76.89
N LYS A 624 -16.31 -43.81 -76.20
CA LYS A 624 -16.47 -45.15 -76.70
C LYS A 624 -17.43 -45.17 -77.91
N LEU A 625 -18.53 -44.43 -77.85
CA LEU A 625 -19.46 -44.29 -78.94
C LEU A 625 -18.89 -43.63 -80.18
N ASN A 626 -18.11 -42.55 -79.98
CA ASN A 626 -17.39 -41.88 -81.09
C ASN A 626 -16.32 -42.79 -81.71
N GLN A 627 -15.61 -43.60 -80.96
CA GLN A 627 -14.69 -44.58 -81.44
C GLN A 627 -15.42 -45.67 -82.30
N GLN A 628 -16.55 -46.15 -81.81
CA GLN A 628 -17.41 -47.11 -82.55
C GLN A 628 -17.95 -46.49 -83.84
N LEU A 629 -18.42 -45.22 -83.76
CA LEU A 629 -18.91 -44.51 -84.96
C LEU A 629 -17.78 -44.33 -86.01
N ASN A 630 -16.58 -43.92 -85.56
CA ASN A 630 -15.46 -43.82 -86.44
C ASN A 630 -15.08 -45.17 -87.05
N THR A 631 -15.12 -46.26 -86.28
CA THR A 631 -14.89 -47.61 -86.78
C THR A 631 -15.94 -48.00 -87.83
N VAL A 632 -17.23 -47.76 -87.57
CA VAL A 632 -18.27 -48.02 -88.58
C VAL A 632 -18.09 -47.14 -89.82
N THR A 633 -17.79 -45.85 -89.64
CA THR A 633 -17.54 -44.94 -90.75
C THR A 633 -16.36 -45.42 -91.59
N ASN A 634 -15.26 -45.86 -90.96
CA ASN A 634 -14.13 -46.43 -91.65
C ASN A 634 -14.47 -47.74 -92.39
N MET A 635 -15.32 -48.61 -91.83
CA MET A 635 -15.83 -49.81 -92.49
C MET A 635 -16.69 -49.48 -93.69
N ILE A 636 -17.56 -48.47 -93.58
CA ILE A 636 -18.40 -47.99 -94.66
C ILE A 636 -17.54 -47.41 -95.78
N ASN A 637 -16.54 -46.59 -95.43
CA ASN A 637 -15.59 -46.00 -96.34
C ASN A 637 -14.71 -47.09 -97.06
N ALA A 638 -14.29 -48.10 -96.31
CA ALA A 638 -13.56 -49.25 -96.87
C ALA A 638 -14.46 -50.08 -97.77
N ALA A 639 -15.73 -50.32 -97.45
CA ALA A 639 -16.72 -51.02 -98.29
C ALA A 639 -17.04 -50.21 -99.54
N ASN A 640 -17.15 -48.90 -99.45
CA ASN A 640 -17.37 -48.05 -100.64
C ASN A 640 -16.12 -47.98 -101.58
N ASN A 641 -14.91 -48.02 -101.00
CA ASN A 641 -13.68 -48.07 -101.82
C ASN A 641 -13.38 -49.45 -102.41
N SER A 642 -14.03 -50.51 -101.95
CA SER A 642 -13.91 -51.87 -102.51
C SER A 642 -14.89 -52.16 -103.63
N ASN A 643 -15.87 -51.24 -103.88
CA ASN A 643 -16.89 -51.33 -104.94
C ASN A 643 -16.62 -50.36 -106.12
N ASN A 644 -15.46 -49.70 -106.17
CA ASN A 644 -14.93 -48.98 -107.35
C ASN A 644 -13.71 -49.77 -107.81
#